data_3473ee7b54cb775639666e0130c53869
#
_entry.id   3473ee7b54cb775639666e0130c53869
#
_cell.length_a   1.000
_cell.length_b   1.000
_cell.length_c   1.000
_cell.angle_alpha   90.00
_cell.angle_beta   90.00
_cell.angle_gamma   90.00
#
_symmetry.space_group_name_H-M   'P 1'
#
loop_
_entity.id
_entity.type
_entity.pdbx_description
1 polymer ?
#
loop_
_entity_poly.entity_id
_entity_poly.type
_entity_poly.pdbx_seq_one_letter_code
_entity_poly.pdbx_strand_id
1 'polypeptide(L)'
;MKTKLHLIIMSLVLLFVAGGQSVCLAADTWSYPTTKPETPFGGGDGSSYDPYRIETAQHLANLAYMVTDANTYYKGQYFVLTNDITLNDDVIADDGKSLKKSLSAYNLWKPIGEDGVIYNDDFMGRFDGCGHTIRGMVCICSDSKKRYNGLFGAIDEALIKNINMEDCYIERKEGDGKGISFGILCGYSSESTFLNCTVSKSFINVETKNAAYIGGLIGCIPGGAYSYIISHLSNCKFSGNIRLCVNDVADVRTLGGIIGNVISEFNEINMDDCSSVGEIEYHGNHNVKALYAGGICGRTPNRGRFSNCFSSMDININSPLAQINACYVGGFGSREETENVKNFDLTINNCAYLGNIRIGDAANKVKTKSLRVCGIGNNRSKVNGCAFYGKFDVHCTAEKNALVAPVANYCLFGDEYKHNVVYSVGNVIDVDADDFHIDQVCNLIFGDKKHQDYYHFETTNGKSIECKHSIAPAQYSKTLAQMKDDDFLRTLNAEAGSNMWGKLTGMSDASLNGLPMPVACGGVLSDYTGDGMSENSAYIIKTEDDIKRLMESVNNGSSFEGKFFKLGFDIRITGALDNCIGNVSERPFKGHLDGCGHAIIGLRKSLFGYMYGTVKNLALVDCDIWDGNYATALARSVGDENSKAEVSNCYVSGAISFSTPWDQLGYASTFAFQLAKGSSIHDCYFKGRFIVKEQTFSTYNVAGIAIYDGNRTVNTSAESPEGIFNCYASFDVKVEASVK
;
A
#
# COMPACT_ATOMS: atom_id res chain seq x y z
N MET A 1 7.80 -17.22 -25.67
CA MET A 1 6.38 -16.86 -25.47
C MET A 1 6.05 -16.52 -24.01
N LYS A 2 6.96 -16.77 -23.06
CA LYS A 2 6.81 -16.41 -21.62
C LYS A 2 7.15 -14.95 -21.28
N THR A 3 7.84 -14.25 -22.13
CA THR A 3 8.35 -12.87 -21.92
C THR A 3 7.31 -11.77 -22.11
N LYS A 4 6.13 -12.05 -22.67
CA LYS A 4 5.07 -11.06 -22.87
C LYS A 4 4.08 -10.95 -21.69
N LEU A 5 4.09 -11.92 -20.78
CA LEU A 5 3.15 -11.99 -19.67
C LEU A 5 3.51 -10.98 -18.54
N HIS A 6 4.81 -10.76 -18.30
CA HIS A 6 5.27 -9.79 -17.32
C HIS A 6 5.07 -8.32 -17.74
N LEU A 7 4.96 -8.08 -19.06
CA LEU A 7 4.84 -6.70 -19.58
C LEU A 7 3.43 -6.08 -19.41
N ILE A 8 2.39 -6.88 -19.28
CA ILE A 8 1.01 -6.37 -19.23
C ILE A 8 0.55 -6.14 -17.80
N ILE A 9 0.99 -6.94 -16.85
CA ILE A 9 0.77 -6.66 -15.41
C ILE A 9 1.62 -5.45 -14.96
N MET A 10 2.84 -5.31 -15.49
CA MET A 10 3.61 -4.06 -15.37
C MET A 10 2.89 -2.87 -16.00
N SER A 11 2.03 -3.03 -17.01
CA SER A 11 1.34 -1.88 -17.61
C SER A 11 0.19 -1.35 -16.75
N LEU A 12 -0.45 -2.14 -15.89
CA LEU A 12 -1.42 -1.61 -14.93
C LEU A 12 -0.76 -0.93 -13.72
N VAL A 13 0.46 -1.33 -13.35
CA VAL A 13 1.28 -0.63 -12.36
C VAL A 13 2.16 0.46 -13.02
N LEU A 14 2.52 0.31 -14.30
CA LEU A 14 3.36 1.24 -15.08
C LEU A 14 2.56 2.32 -15.83
N LEU A 15 1.24 2.25 -15.94
CA LEU A 15 0.44 3.38 -16.41
C LEU A 15 0.44 4.57 -15.43
N PHE A 16 1.00 4.38 -14.23
CA PHE A 16 1.23 5.47 -13.27
C PHE A 16 2.61 6.14 -13.39
N VAL A 17 3.50 5.71 -14.29
CA VAL A 17 4.86 6.28 -14.40
C VAL A 17 5.20 6.77 -15.82
N ALA A 18 4.35 6.62 -16.83
CA ALA A 18 4.69 6.94 -18.21
C ALA A 18 4.19 8.31 -18.69
N GLY A 19 4.44 9.38 -17.94
CA GLY A 19 4.21 10.77 -18.37
C GLY A 19 5.41 11.72 -18.17
N GLY A 20 6.43 11.28 -17.44
CA GLY A 20 7.68 12.02 -17.31
C GLY A 20 8.73 11.44 -18.26
N GLN A 21 9.28 12.19 -19.17
CA GLN A 21 10.57 11.85 -19.76
C GLN A 21 11.52 11.69 -18.57
N SER A 22 11.98 10.45 -18.34
CA SER A 22 13.08 10.20 -17.41
C SER A 22 14.29 10.92 -17.97
N VAL A 23 14.52 12.12 -17.49
CA VAL A 23 15.84 12.72 -17.61
C VAL A 23 16.74 11.78 -16.82
N CYS A 24 17.58 11.05 -17.52
CA CYS A 24 18.64 10.27 -16.90
C CYS A 24 19.57 11.29 -16.23
N LEU A 25 19.27 11.63 -14.97
CA LEU A 25 20.17 12.40 -14.16
C LEU A 25 21.33 11.46 -13.85
N ALA A 26 22.55 11.85 -14.19
CA ALA A 26 23.74 11.11 -13.80
C ALA A 26 23.72 10.90 -12.28
N ALA A 27 24.17 9.71 -11.82
CA ALA A 27 24.23 9.41 -10.40
C ALA A 27 25.00 10.51 -9.66
N ASP A 28 24.48 10.93 -8.53
CA ASP A 28 25.16 11.90 -7.68
C ASP A 28 26.52 11.33 -7.23
N THR A 29 27.53 12.16 -7.27
CA THR A 29 28.81 11.76 -6.67
C THR A 29 28.71 11.80 -5.15
N TRP A 30 28.77 10.65 -4.52
CA TRP A 30 28.70 10.52 -3.06
C TRP A 30 29.68 9.46 -2.55
N SER A 31 30.02 9.56 -1.28
CA SER A 31 30.81 8.54 -0.59
C SER A 31 30.35 8.42 0.86
N TYR A 32 30.51 7.23 1.44
CA TYR A 32 30.24 7.07 2.87
C TYR A 32 31.28 7.83 3.68
N PRO A 33 30.89 8.71 4.64
CA PRO A 33 31.83 9.50 5.43
C PRO A 33 32.77 8.61 6.26
N THR A 34 34.01 9.02 6.40
CA THR A 34 35.02 8.39 7.29
C THR A 34 35.17 9.14 8.63
N THR A 35 34.63 10.34 8.70
CA THR A 35 34.61 11.21 9.88
C THR A 35 33.25 11.90 9.97
N LYS A 36 32.92 12.37 11.18
CA LYS A 36 31.65 13.08 11.42
C LYS A 36 31.55 14.32 10.54
N PRO A 37 30.51 14.44 9.67
CA PRO A 37 30.30 15.63 8.86
C PRO A 37 29.98 16.86 9.72
N GLU A 38 30.59 18.02 9.40
CA GLU A 38 30.32 19.28 10.09
C GLU A 38 28.93 19.83 9.74
N THR A 39 28.53 19.72 8.47
CA THR A 39 27.20 20.08 7.94
C THR A 39 26.56 18.86 7.29
N PRO A 40 25.90 18.00 8.08
CA PRO A 40 25.42 16.72 7.56
C PRO A 40 24.28 16.85 6.55
N PHE A 41 23.49 17.93 6.60
CA PHE A 41 22.25 18.09 5.83
C PHE A 41 22.19 19.44 5.12
N GLY A 42 21.25 19.62 4.21
CA GLY A 42 21.03 20.85 3.45
C GLY A 42 20.41 22.01 4.27
N GLY A 43 20.26 21.81 5.58
CA GLY A 43 19.73 22.80 6.54
C GLY A 43 18.60 22.22 7.36
N GLY A 44 17.91 23.10 8.12
CA GLY A 44 16.90 22.74 9.09
C GLY A 44 17.48 22.48 10.47
N ASP A 45 16.63 22.51 11.50
CA ASP A 45 16.97 22.23 12.88
C ASP A 45 16.41 20.90 13.39
N GLY A 46 15.69 20.17 12.52
CA GLY A 46 15.06 18.89 12.83
C GLY A 46 13.73 19.03 13.57
N SER A 47 13.20 20.22 13.76
CA SER A 47 11.86 20.44 14.28
C SER A 47 10.80 20.11 13.22
N SER A 48 9.53 20.02 13.63
CA SER A 48 8.41 19.85 12.70
C SER A 48 8.18 21.06 11.79
N TYR A 49 8.72 22.21 12.14
CA TYR A 49 8.59 23.47 11.37
C TYR A 49 9.77 23.71 10.44
N ASP A 50 10.95 23.24 10.80
CA ASP A 50 12.18 23.32 9.97
C ASP A 50 12.92 21.97 9.98
N PRO A 51 12.38 20.94 9.30
CA PRO A 51 12.98 19.61 9.25
C PRO A 51 14.34 19.63 8.58
N TYR A 52 15.21 18.69 8.95
CA TYR A 52 16.46 18.48 8.24
C TYR A 52 16.19 18.14 6.78
N ARG A 53 16.85 18.84 5.86
CA ARG A 53 16.70 18.66 4.41
C ARG A 53 17.73 17.70 3.87
N ILE A 54 17.25 16.62 3.25
CA ILE A 54 18.05 15.66 2.49
C ILE A 54 17.89 16.00 1.01
N GLU A 55 18.89 16.64 0.44
CA GLU A 55 18.87 17.22 -0.91
C GLU A 55 19.69 16.40 -1.91
N THR A 56 20.66 15.59 -1.42
CA THR A 56 21.63 14.88 -2.24
C THR A 56 21.91 13.49 -1.67
N ALA A 57 22.50 12.62 -2.51
CA ALA A 57 22.97 11.29 -2.08
C ALA A 57 24.00 11.40 -0.93
N GLN A 58 24.81 12.47 -0.92
CA GLN A 58 25.77 12.69 0.16
C GLN A 58 25.07 13.01 1.49
N HIS A 59 24.00 13.83 1.50
CA HIS A 59 23.22 14.08 2.73
C HIS A 59 22.59 12.79 3.27
N LEU A 60 22.13 11.91 2.38
CA LEU A 60 21.60 10.61 2.78
C LEU A 60 22.68 9.70 3.38
N ALA A 61 23.88 9.67 2.78
CA ALA A 61 25.05 8.96 3.31
C ALA A 61 25.54 9.55 4.64
N ASN A 62 25.46 10.87 4.79
CA ASN A 62 25.75 11.54 6.06
C ASN A 62 24.76 11.12 7.16
N LEU A 63 23.46 11.00 6.85
CA LEU A 63 22.46 10.50 7.80
C LEU A 63 22.81 9.07 8.24
N ALA A 64 23.20 8.21 7.30
CA ALA A 64 23.62 6.84 7.62
C ALA A 64 24.83 6.84 8.58
N TYR A 65 25.85 7.66 8.33
CA TYR A 65 26.98 7.81 9.23
C TYR A 65 26.58 8.35 10.61
N MET A 66 25.74 9.38 10.64
CA MET A 66 25.32 10.03 11.91
C MET A 66 24.58 9.05 12.81
N VAL A 67 23.71 8.20 12.24
CA VAL A 67 22.98 7.20 13.01
C VAL A 67 23.89 6.05 13.39
N THR A 68 24.59 5.44 12.43
CA THR A 68 25.29 4.17 12.61
C THR A 68 26.64 4.33 13.32
N ASP A 69 27.48 5.28 12.88
CA ASP A 69 28.84 5.44 13.41
C ASP A 69 28.94 6.52 14.49
N ALA A 70 28.12 7.58 14.39
CA ALA A 70 28.08 8.66 15.40
C ALA A 70 27.02 8.47 16.50
N ASN A 71 26.28 7.35 16.48
CA ASN A 71 25.27 6.96 17.46
C ASN A 71 24.24 8.07 17.75
N THR A 72 23.72 8.71 16.69
CA THR A 72 22.72 9.77 16.79
C THR A 72 21.38 9.24 16.30
N TYR A 73 20.49 8.85 17.18
CA TYR A 73 19.23 8.18 16.83
C TYR A 73 18.08 9.09 16.40
N TYR A 74 18.23 10.41 16.53
CA TYR A 74 17.27 11.44 16.09
C TYR A 74 15.82 11.27 16.58
N LYS A 75 15.64 10.81 17.83
CA LYS A 75 14.30 10.54 18.37
C LYS A 75 13.40 11.79 18.27
N GLY A 76 12.29 11.61 17.55
CA GLY A 76 11.28 12.64 17.36
C GLY A 76 11.66 13.79 16.41
N GLN A 77 12.86 13.76 15.83
CA GLN A 77 13.30 14.78 14.86
C GLN A 77 12.81 14.45 13.44
N TYR A 78 12.64 15.47 12.63
CA TYR A 78 12.02 15.42 11.32
C TYR A 78 13.05 15.58 10.20
N PHE A 79 12.89 14.75 9.17
CA PHE A 79 13.67 14.76 7.94
C PHE A 79 12.73 14.83 6.73
N VAL A 80 13.14 15.55 5.69
CA VAL A 80 12.42 15.63 4.42
C VAL A 80 13.37 15.44 3.25
N LEU A 81 12.97 14.64 2.26
CA LEU A 81 13.59 14.70 0.94
C LEU A 81 13.08 15.95 0.22
N THR A 82 13.96 16.64 -0.45
CA THR A 82 13.63 17.82 -1.26
C THR A 82 13.85 17.60 -2.75
N ASN A 83 14.52 16.51 -3.12
CA ASN A 83 14.81 16.11 -4.49
C ASN A 83 14.76 14.58 -4.63
N ASP A 84 14.61 14.09 -5.85
CA ASP A 84 14.94 12.72 -6.19
C ASP A 84 16.46 12.49 -6.01
N ILE A 85 16.83 11.34 -5.47
CA ILE A 85 18.22 10.97 -5.19
C ILE A 85 18.59 9.72 -5.99
N THR A 86 19.67 9.79 -6.77
CA THR A 86 20.21 8.66 -7.50
C THR A 86 21.53 8.20 -6.90
N LEU A 87 21.50 7.04 -6.21
CA LEU A 87 22.68 6.43 -5.60
C LEU A 87 23.57 5.74 -6.64
N ASN A 88 22.95 5.03 -7.59
CA ASN A 88 23.57 4.41 -8.74
C ASN A 88 22.58 4.37 -9.90
N ASP A 89 23.12 4.34 -11.13
CA ASP A 89 22.33 4.21 -12.35
C ASP A 89 22.27 2.76 -12.82
N ASP A 90 21.11 2.34 -13.35
CA ASP A 90 20.96 1.07 -14.04
C ASP A 90 21.45 -0.14 -13.22
N VAL A 91 20.79 -0.40 -12.10
CA VAL A 91 21.22 -1.45 -11.17
C VAL A 91 20.66 -2.81 -11.58
N ILE A 92 19.36 -2.92 -11.74
CA ILE A 92 18.70 -4.20 -12.06
C ILE A 92 18.65 -4.41 -13.56
N ALA A 93 19.12 -5.57 -14.01
CA ALA A 93 19.05 -5.98 -15.41
C ALA A 93 17.59 -6.27 -15.85
N ASP A 94 17.37 -6.41 -17.15
CA ASP A 94 16.03 -6.60 -17.73
C ASP A 94 15.35 -7.90 -17.29
N ASP A 95 16.11 -8.87 -16.77
CA ASP A 95 15.56 -10.11 -16.18
C ASP A 95 14.91 -9.89 -14.80
N GLY A 96 15.13 -8.72 -14.18
CA GLY A 96 14.67 -8.37 -12.84
C GLY A 96 15.32 -9.16 -11.70
N LYS A 97 16.38 -9.94 -11.98
CA LYS A 97 16.98 -10.92 -11.06
C LYS A 97 18.51 -10.94 -11.05
N SER A 98 19.12 -9.94 -11.66
CA SER A 98 20.59 -9.80 -11.70
C SER A 98 21.01 -8.33 -11.74
N LEU A 99 22.28 -8.07 -11.40
CA LEU A 99 22.90 -6.78 -11.61
C LEU A 99 23.17 -6.54 -13.10
N LYS A 100 22.92 -5.34 -13.59
CA LYS A 100 23.17 -4.95 -14.98
C LYS A 100 24.66 -4.76 -15.29
N LYS A 101 25.43 -4.36 -14.29
CA LYS A 101 26.88 -4.14 -14.38
C LYS A 101 27.61 -4.99 -13.33
N SER A 102 28.94 -5.08 -13.43
CA SER A 102 29.74 -5.70 -12.37
C SER A 102 29.62 -4.93 -11.07
N LEU A 103 29.69 -5.63 -9.92
CA LEU A 103 29.54 -5.02 -8.59
C LEU A 103 30.50 -3.85 -8.35
N SER A 104 31.71 -3.92 -8.91
CA SER A 104 32.73 -2.84 -8.80
C SER A 104 32.33 -1.53 -9.48
N ALA A 105 31.28 -1.52 -10.29
CA ALA A 105 30.77 -0.32 -10.96
C ALA A 105 29.78 0.48 -10.11
N TYR A 106 29.44 -0.01 -8.92
CA TYR A 106 28.44 0.62 -8.07
C TYR A 106 29.03 1.14 -6.75
N ASN A 107 28.51 2.25 -6.28
CA ASN A 107 28.72 2.71 -4.91
C ASN A 107 27.85 1.87 -3.97
N LEU A 108 28.49 1.27 -2.95
CA LEU A 108 27.79 0.37 -2.03
C LEU A 108 27.16 1.14 -0.87
N TRP A 109 25.89 0.91 -0.65
CA TRP A 109 25.13 1.51 0.42
C TRP A 109 25.41 0.84 1.77
N LYS A 110 25.59 1.65 2.81
CA LYS A 110 25.54 1.21 4.22
C LYS A 110 24.22 1.66 4.84
N PRO A 111 23.48 0.76 5.51
CA PRO A 111 22.19 1.09 6.08
C PRO A 111 22.22 2.22 7.12
N ILE A 112 21.11 2.94 7.22
CA ILE A 112 20.87 3.91 8.30
C ILE A 112 20.45 3.12 9.54
N GLY A 113 21.29 3.08 10.61
CA GLY A 113 21.12 2.18 11.75
C GLY A 113 21.51 0.74 11.40
N GLU A 114 22.23 0.04 12.25
CA GLU A 114 22.83 -1.21 11.79
C GLU A 114 22.58 -2.44 12.66
N ASP A 115 22.44 -2.34 13.97
CA ASP A 115 22.66 -3.50 14.81
C ASP A 115 21.48 -3.96 15.71
N GLY A 116 20.52 -3.11 16.05
CA GLY A 116 19.33 -3.48 16.84
C GLY A 116 19.61 -4.30 18.14
N VAL A 117 20.86 -4.46 18.50
CA VAL A 117 21.28 -5.22 19.68
C VAL A 117 21.55 -4.33 20.89
N ILE A 118 21.88 -3.10 20.61
CA ILE A 118 22.07 -2.06 21.63
C ILE A 118 21.22 -0.89 21.18
N TYR A 119 20.20 -0.51 21.90
CA TYR A 119 19.22 0.56 21.65
C TYR A 119 19.79 1.96 21.28
N ASN A 120 21.01 2.03 20.79
CA ASN A 120 21.75 3.28 20.60
C ASN A 120 22.10 3.60 19.14
N ASP A 121 21.78 2.74 18.18
CA ASP A 121 22.07 2.94 16.76
C ASP A 121 20.85 2.78 15.83
N ASP A 122 19.66 2.65 16.40
CA ASP A 122 18.42 2.61 15.66
C ASP A 122 17.99 4.04 15.26
N PHE A 123 17.45 4.19 14.06
CA PHE A 123 16.85 5.46 13.66
C PHE A 123 15.45 5.60 14.30
N MET A 124 15.25 6.67 15.08
CA MET A 124 14.00 6.95 15.81
C MET A 124 13.32 8.23 15.30
N GLY A 125 13.71 8.72 14.14
CA GLY A 125 13.21 9.95 13.55
C GLY A 125 11.92 9.79 12.74
N ARG A 126 11.48 10.90 12.20
CA ARG A 126 10.34 10.99 11.29
C ARG A 126 10.85 11.38 9.91
N PHE A 127 10.83 10.43 8.97
CA PHE A 127 11.38 10.62 7.64
C PHE A 127 10.25 10.72 6.61
N ASP A 128 10.13 11.87 5.98
CA ASP A 128 9.16 12.14 4.92
C ASP A 128 9.89 12.24 3.57
N GLY A 129 9.63 11.28 2.69
CA GLY A 129 10.14 11.31 1.32
C GLY A 129 9.50 12.37 0.43
N CYS A 130 8.43 13.02 0.88
CA CYS A 130 7.68 14.05 0.12
C CYS A 130 7.26 13.59 -1.29
N GLY A 131 7.19 12.28 -1.53
CA GLY A 131 6.89 11.68 -2.84
C GLY A 131 8.11 11.54 -3.75
N HIS A 132 9.30 11.98 -3.31
CA HIS A 132 10.54 11.82 -4.06
C HIS A 132 11.01 10.36 -4.09
N THR A 133 11.90 10.07 -5.05
CA THR A 133 12.43 8.74 -5.31
C THR A 133 13.89 8.63 -4.91
N ILE A 134 14.25 7.58 -4.18
CA ILE A 134 15.65 7.14 -4.01
C ILE A 134 15.89 5.97 -4.96
N ARG A 135 16.83 6.13 -5.88
CA ARG A 135 17.10 5.21 -6.98
C ARG A 135 18.48 4.56 -6.85
N GLY A 136 18.54 3.27 -7.22
CA GLY A 136 19.82 2.59 -7.42
C GLY A 136 20.56 2.22 -6.14
N MET A 137 19.88 1.89 -5.06
CA MET A 137 20.55 1.40 -3.85
C MET A 137 21.14 0.01 -4.09
N VAL A 138 22.45 -0.14 -3.88
CA VAL A 138 23.16 -1.42 -3.90
C VAL A 138 23.73 -1.71 -2.51
N CYS A 139 23.13 -2.65 -1.79
CA CYS A 139 23.54 -3.03 -0.44
C CYS A 139 24.10 -4.44 -0.44
N ILE A 140 25.38 -4.61 -0.09
CA ILE A 140 26.06 -5.90 -0.04
C ILE A 140 26.44 -6.23 1.39
N CYS A 141 25.84 -7.28 1.90
CA CYS A 141 26.10 -7.77 3.25
C CYS A 141 27.20 -8.82 3.22
N SER A 142 28.44 -8.42 3.43
CA SER A 142 29.60 -9.32 3.52
C SER A 142 30.10 -9.56 4.95
N ASP A 143 29.65 -8.75 5.92
CA ASP A 143 30.08 -8.83 7.31
C ASP A 143 29.14 -9.73 8.12
N SER A 144 29.71 -10.71 8.83
CA SER A 144 28.96 -11.63 9.71
C SER A 144 28.33 -10.93 10.93
N LYS A 145 28.77 -9.74 11.28
CA LYS A 145 28.26 -8.97 12.41
C LYS A 145 27.02 -8.15 12.03
N LYS A 146 26.86 -7.81 10.74
CA LYS A 146 25.76 -6.98 10.24
C LYS A 146 24.52 -7.83 10.02
N ARG A 147 23.44 -7.52 10.73
CA ARG A 147 22.24 -8.32 10.72
C ARG A 147 21.11 -7.75 9.89
N TYR A 148 21.02 -6.42 9.81
CA TYR A 148 19.86 -5.73 9.28
C TYR A 148 20.25 -4.90 8.07
N ASN A 149 19.55 -5.11 6.95
CA ASN A 149 19.94 -4.56 5.66
C ASN A 149 18.73 -3.96 4.93
N GLY A 150 18.90 -2.75 4.39
CA GLY A 150 17.93 -1.97 3.66
C GLY A 150 18.41 -0.53 3.49
N LEU A 151 17.52 0.37 3.14
CA LEU A 151 17.79 1.81 3.28
C LEU A 151 18.05 2.13 4.75
N PHE A 152 17.13 1.67 5.61
CA PHE A 152 17.32 1.61 7.06
C PHE A 152 17.70 0.18 7.46
N GLY A 153 18.74 0.05 8.27
CA GLY A 153 19.08 -1.23 8.87
C GLY A 153 18.13 -1.55 10.02
N ALA A 154 18.09 -0.68 11.01
CA ALA A 154 17.20 -0.79 12.17
C ALA A 154 16.51 0.54 12.48
N ILE A 155 15.22 0.45 12.80
CA ILE A 155 14.41 1.58 13.24
C ILE A 155 13.55 1.22 14.45
N ASP A 156 13.29 2.20 15.31
CA ASP A 156 12.44 2.06 16.50
C ASP A 156 11.60 3.32 16.72
N GLU A 157 10.32 3.17 17.05
CA GLU A 157 9.36 4.27 17.22
C GLU A 157 9.38 5.30 16.06
N ALA A 158 9.77 4.90 14.85
CA ALA A 158 9.96 5.77 13.71
C ALA A 158 8.69 5.96 12.88
N LEU A 159 8.63 7.07 12.14
CA LEU A 159 7.63 7.28 11.08
C LEU A 159 8.35 7.45 9.75
N ILE A 160 8.11 6.54 8.83
CA ILE A 160 8.64 6.57 7.46
C ILE A 160 7.46 6.76 6.51
N LYS A 161 7.48 7.81 5.71
CA LYS A 161 6.35 8.09 4.82
C LYS A 161 6.73 8.70 3.49
N ASN A 162 5.83 8.53 2.50
CA ASN A 162 5.87 9.16 1.17
C ASN A 162 7.22 8.96 0.44
N ILE A 163 7.81 7.78 0.54
CA ILE A 163 9.10 7.47 -0.07
C ILE A 163 8.93 6.45 -1.19
N ASN A 164 9.58 6.70 -2.33
CA ASN A 164 9.66 5.75 -3.41
C ASN A 164 11.11 5.23 -3.51
N MET A 165 11.27 3.90 -3.50
CA MET A 165 12.54 3.22 -3.75
C MET A 165 12.45 2.54 -5.12
N GLU A 166 13.42 2.75 -5.98
CA GLU A 166 13.43 2.17 -7.32
C GLU A 166 14.80 1.62 -7.69
N ASP A 167 14.80 0.51 -8.46
CA ASP A 167 16.02 -0.08 -9.03
C ASP A 167 17.06 -0.47 -7.97
N CYS A 168 16.59 -1.14 -6.88
CA CYS A 168 17.40 -1.45 -5.71
C CYS A 168 17.83 -2.92 -5.69
N TYR A 169 19.04 -3.16 -5.23
CA TYR A 169 19.63 -4.49 -5.10
C TYR A 169 20.18 -4.73 -3.70
N ILE A 170 19.79 -5.83 -3.09
CA ILE A 170 20.39 -6.33 -1.86
C ILE A 170 20.95 -7.72 -2.11
N GLU A 171 22.20 -7.95 -1.74
CA GLU A 171 22.86 -9.26 -1.85
C GLU A 171 23.57 -9.65 -0.56
N ARG A 172 23.47 -10.94 -0.24
CA ARG A 172 24.35 -11.60 0.70
C ARG A 172 24.88 -12.89 0.08
N LYS A 173 26.20 -13.04 0.05
CA LYS A 173 26.91 -14.27 -0.28
C LYS A 173 27.62 -14.77 0.95
N GLU A 174 27.23 -15.95 1.43
CA GLU A 174 27.80 -16.67 2.55
C GLU A 174 28.23 -15.84 3.79
N GLY A 175 27.97 -16.30 4.97
CA GLY A 175 28.44 -15.69 6.22
C GLY A 175 28.00 -16.51 7.42
N ASP A 176 28.83 -16.52 8.46
CA ASP A 176 28.63 -17.28 9.71
C ASP A 176 27.82 -16.52 10.78
N GLY A 177 27.11 -15.44 10.40
CA GLY A 177 26.40 -14.58 11.33
C GLY A 177 25.12 -15.18 11.91
N LYS A 178 24.67 -14.68 13.06
CA LYS A 178 23.34 -14.98 13.66
C LYS A 178 22.22 -14.50 12.72
N GLY A 179 20.97 -14.86 12.97
CA GLY A 179 19.80 -14.53 12.14
C GLY A 179 19.82 -13.13 11.51
N ILE A 180 19.55 -13.07 10.23
CA ILE A 180 19.70 -11.89 9.37
C ILE A 180 18.35 -11.44 8.81
N SER A 181 18.19 -10.14 8.62
CA SER A 181 16.96 -9.54 8.11
C SER A 181 17.22 -8.60 6.95
N PHE A 182 16.41 -8.74 5.90
CA PHE A 182 16.51 -7.96 4.66
C PHE A 182 15.17 -7.40 4.25
N GLY A 183 15.12 -6.10 4.00
CA GLY A 183 14.01 -5.42 3.33
C GLY A 183 14.57 -4.21 2.59
N ILE A 184 14.07 -3.91 1.40
CA ILE A 184 14.59 -2.76 0.62
C ILE A 184 14.48 -1.46 1.42
N LEU A 185 13.36 -1.27 2.11
CA LEU A 185 13.16 -0.07 2.93
C LEU A 185 13.78 -0.24 4.33
N CYS A 186 13.56 -1.38 4.98
CA CYS A 186 14.03 -1.58 6.35
C CYS A 186 14.34 -3.05 6.68
N GLY A 187 15.50 -3.30 7.26
CA GLY A 187 15.87 -4.64 7.75
C GLY A 187 15.11 -5.05 9.00
N TYR A 188 15.04 -4.17 10.00
CA TYR A 188 14.45 -4.41 11.31
C TYR A 188 13.63 -3.21 11.77
N SER A 189 12.39 -3.45 12.15
CA SER A 189 11.46 -2.37 12.51
C SER A 189 10.71 -2.69 13.79
N SER A 190 10.89 -1.86 14.82
CA SER A 190 10.16 -1.92 16.09
C SER A 190 9.24 -0.72 16.23
N GLU A 191 8.01 -0.92 16.69
CA GLU A 191 7.01 0.11 17.03
C GLU A 191 6.87 1.27 16.01
N SER A 192 7.04 0.96 14.72
CA SER A 192 7.15 1.98 13.68
C SER A 192 5.96 1.99 12.72
N THR A 193 5.78 3.13 12.06
CA THR A 193 4.69 3.37 11.11
C THR A 193 5.23 3.66 9.72
N PHE A 194 4.64 3.03 8.70
CA PHE A 194 4.97 3.23 7.30
C PHE A 194 3.73 3.67 6.52
N LEU A 195 3.82 4.81 5.83
CA LEU A 195 2.71 5.38 5.07
C LEU A 195 3.16 5.73 3.65
N ASN A 196 2.41 5.28 2.65
CA ASN A 196 2.66 5.63 1.24
C ASN A 196 4.10 5.29 0.79
N CYS A 197 4.64 4.14 1.17
CA CYS A 197 5.99 3.72 0.82
C CYS A 197 5.94 2.74 -0.36
N THR A 198 6.70 3.01 -1.41
CA THR A 198 6.71 2.16 -2.61
C THR A 198 8.13 1.66 -2.90
N VAL A 199 8.24 0.38 -3.19
CA VAL A 199 9.47 -0.24 -3.72
C VAL A 199 9.15 -0.86 -5.07
N SER A 200 9.94 -0.51 -6.08
CA SER A 200 9.73 -1.01 -7.44
C SER A 200 11.04 -1.45 -8.10
N LYS A 201 10.94 -2.35 -9.08
CA LYS A 201 12.07 -2.83 -9.88
C LYS A 201 13.27 -3.22 -9.00
N SER A 202 13.04 -4.03 -7.97
CA SER A 202 14.06 -4.34 -6.97
C SER A 202 14.26 -5.83 -6.80
N PHE A 203 15.47 -6.23 -6.40
CA PHE A 203 15.82 -7.62 -6.19
C PHE A 203 16.59 -7.84 -4.89
N ILE A 204 16.12 -8.81 -4.08
CA ILE A 204 16.81 -9.27 -2.87
C ILE A 204 17.32 -10.69 -3.13
N ASN A 205 18.62 -10.88 -3.15
CA ASN A 205 19.30 -12.16 -3.41
C ASN A 205 20.14 -12.59 -2.22
N VAL A 206 19.68 -13.58 -1.48
CA VAL A 206 20.31 -14.01 -0.22
C VAL A 206 20.76 -15.46 -0.31
N GLU A 207 22.05 -15.69 -0.05
CA GLU A 207 22.61 -16.99 0.24
C GLU A 207 23.04 -17.04 1.71
N THR A 208 22.60 -18.05 2.45
CA THR A 208 22.89 -18.11 3.89
C THR A 208 22.86 -19.51 4.48
N LYS A 209 23.67 -19.67 5.53
CA LYS A 209 23.68 -20.84 6.42
C LYS A 209 22.78 -20.68 7.64
N ASN A 210 22.29 -19.46 7.92
CA ASN A 210 21.63 -19.11 9.18
C ASN A 210 20.15 -18.77 8.97
N ALA A 211 19.43 -18.49 10.06
CA ALA A 211 18.07 -17.98 10.01
C ALA A 211 18.02 -16.70 9.14
N ALA A 212 17.04 -16.61 8.25
CA ALA A 212 16.86 -15.47 7.36
C ALA A 212 15.41 -15.02 7.35
N TYR A 213 15.22 -13.70 7.45
CA TYR A 213 13.94 -13.03 7.42
C TYR A 213 13.97 -12.01 6.30
N ILE A 214 13.24 -12.27 5.23
CA ILE A 214 13.31 -11.47 4.01
C ILE A 214 11.93 -10.97 3.64
N GLY A 215 11.76 -9.65 3.60
CA GLY A 215 10.56 -9.00 3.11
C GLY A 215 10.88 -7.99 2.01
N GLY A 216 9.98 -7.78 1.09
CA GLY A 216 10.18 -6.81 0.03
C GLY A 216 10.41 -5.40 0.57
N LEU A 217 9.65 -4.98 1.59
CA LEU A 217 9.83 -3.72 2.29
C LEU A 217 10.58 -3.90 3.61
N ILE A 218 10.10 -4.80 4.48
CA ILE A 218 10.57 -4.96 5.86
C ILE A 218 10.99 -6.39 6.11
N GLY A 219 12.23 -6.58 6.54
CA GLY A 219 12.76 -7.92 6.82
C GLY A 219 12.12 -8.55 8.05
N CYS A 220 12.14 -7.88 9.17
CA CYS A 220 11.65 -8.41 10.45
C CYS A 220 11.02 -7.34 11.33
N ILE A 221 9.92 -7.71 11.97
CA ILE A 221 9.34 -7.00 13.11
C ILE A 221 9.58 -7.84 14.36
N PRO A 222 10.37 -7.33 15.32
CA PRO A 222 10.82 -8.09 16.48
C PRO A 222 9.69 -8.39 17.45
N GLY A 223 10.01 -9.21 18.44
CA GLY A 223 9.16 -9.45 19.58
C GLY A 223 9.74 -8.84 20.85
N GLY A 224 9.00 -7.98 21.50
CA GLY A 224 9.26 -7.62 22.89
C GLY A 224 8.91 -8.78 23.80
N ALA A 225 9.77 -9.09 24.77
CA ALA A 225 9.52 -10.19 25.72
C ALA A 225 8.29 -9.92 26.62
N TYR A 226 7.88 -8.65 26.77
CA TYR A 226 6.80 -8.23 27.67
C TYR A 226 6.00 -7.00 27.18
N SER A 227 6.24 -6.49 25.97
CA SER A 227 5.54 -5.33 25.44
C SER A 227 4.74 -5.69 24.19
N TYR A 228 3.56 -5.08 24.07
CA TYR A 228 2.76 -5.12 22.85
C TYR A 228 3.38 -4.14 21.86
N ILE A 229 3.93 -4.65 20.77
CA ILE A 229 4.42 -3.84 19.65
C ILE A 229 3.29 -3.71 18.66
N ILE A 230 2.92 -2.47 18.34
CA ILE A 230 1.94 -2.16 17.31
C ILE A 230 2.67 -1.47 16.15
N SER A 231 2.59 -2.06 14.97
CA SER A 231 3.11 -1.46 13.74
C SER A 231 2.00 -1.25 12.72
N HIS A 232 2.04 -0.12 12.03
CA HIS A 232 1.06 0.25 11.03
C HIS A 232 1.72 0.41 9.67
N LEU A 233 1.13 -0.22 8.66
CA LEU A 233 1.49 -0.04 7.26
C LEU A 233 0.24 0.38 6.47
N SER A 234 0.29 1.51 5.79
CA SER A 234 -0.81 1.95 4.94
C SER A 234 -0.29 2.38 3.58
N ASN A 235 -0.97 1.92 2.52
CA ASN A 235 -0.63 2.18 1.13
C ASN A 235 0.85 1.90 0.81
N CYS A 236 1.36 0.77 1.33
CA CYS A 236 2.73 0.34 1.10
C CYS A 236 2.80 -0.73 0.00
N LYS A 237 3.71 -0.56 -0.97
CA LYS A 237 3.75 -1.38 -2.18
C LYS A 237 5.13 -1.94 -2.46
N PHE A 238 5.17 -3.21 -2.86
CA PHE A 238 6.38 -3.87 -3.33
C PHE A 238 6.17 -4.44 -4.74
N SER A 239 7.09 -4.12 -5.65
CA SER A 239 7.17 -4.75 -6.98
C SER A 239 8.61 -5.14 -7.26
N GLY A 240 8.88 -6.44 -7.21
CA GLY A 240 10.23 -6.96 -7.37
C GLY A 240 10.33 -8.45 -7.10
N ASN A 241 11.56 -8.94 -6.99
CA ASN A 241 11.83 -10.36 -6.80
C ASN A 241 12.64 -10.62 -5.51
N ILE A 242 12.39 -11.76 -4.90
CA ILE A 242 13.08 -12.22 -3.69
C ILE A 242 13.59 -13.63 -3.95
N ARG A 243 14.88 -13.85 -3.73
CA ARG A 243 15.50 -15.17 -3.82
C ARG A 243 16.25 -15.52 -2.54
N LEU A 244 16.04 -16.73 -2.05
CA LEU A 244 16.78 -17.29 -0.94
C LEU A 244 17.36 -18.64 -1.32
N CYS A 245 18.69 -18.76 -1.26
CA CYS A 245 19.42 -20.02 -1.38
C CYS A 245 19.95 -20.44 0.00
N VAL A 246 19.75 -21.71 0.36
CA VAL A 246 20.18 -22.26 1.65
C VAL A 246 21.28 -23.27 1.43
N ASN A 247 22.49 -22.99 1.96
CA ASN A 247 23.70 -23.75 1.75
C ASN A 247 24.20 -24.54 2.96
N ASP A 248 23.42 -24.58 4.07
CA ASP A 248 23.73 -25.38 5.27
C ASP A 248 22.45 -25.67 6.09
N VAL A 249 22.55 -26.62 7.04
CA VAL A 249 21.45 -26.94 7.96
C VAL A 249 21.06 -25.69 8.75
N ALA A 250 19.80 -25.36 8.73
CA ALA A 250 19.36 -24.07 9.22
C ALA A 250 18.08 -24.12 10.03
N ASP A 251 17.90 -23.09 10.89
CA ASP A 251 16.72 -22.91 11.71
C ASP A 251 15.49 -22.48 10.87
N VAL A 252 15.03 -21.26 11.03
CA VAL A 252 13.80 -20.74 10.44
C VAL A 252 14.11 -19.82 9.27
N ARG A 253 13.34 -19.96 8.20
CA ARG A 253 13.38 -19.13 7.00
C ARG A 253 12.02 -18.49 6.77
N THR A 254 12.00 -17.20 6.55
CA THR A 254 10.75 -16.49 6.24
C THR A 254 10.91 -15.58 5.03
N LEU A 255 9.96 -15.65 4.12
CA LEU A 255 9.94 -14.91 2.86
C LEU A 255 8.58 -14.25 2.69
N GLY A 256 8.51 -12.92 2.61
CA GLY A 256 7.26 -12.19 2.43
C GLY A 256 7.38 -11.07 1.39
N GLY A 257 6.34 -10.86 0.62
CA GLY A 257 6.32 -9.78 -0.37
C GLY A 257 6.43 -8.39 0.26
N ILE A 258 5.87 -8.19 1.45
CA ILE A 258 5.97 -6.94 2.22
C ILE A 258 6.82 -7.14 3.46
N ILE A 259 6.43 -8.05 4.37
CA ILE A 259 7.12 -8.31 5.63
C ILE A 259 7.65 -9.75 5.64
N GLY A 260 8.93 -9.94 5.96
CA GLY A 260 9.53 -11.27 6.07
C GLY A 260 9.02 -12.03 7.29
N ASN A 261 9.20 -11.47 8.47
CA ASN A 261 8.89 -12.16 9.72
C ASN A 261 8.29 -11.24 10.80
N VAL A 262 7.32 -11.76 11.52
CA VAL A 262 6.81 -11.17 12.77
C VAL A 262 7.09 -12.16 13.91
N ILE A 263 8.04 -11.82 14.79
CA ILE A 263 8.61 -12.79 15.75
C ILE A 263 7.69 -13.07 16.93
N SER A 264 7.11 -12.04 17.53
CA SER A 264 6.38 -12.19 18.79
C SER A 264 4.93 -12.62 18.63
N GLU A 265 4.43 -13.32 19.63
CA GLU A 265 3.01 -13.67 19.76
C GLU A 265 2.15 -12.46 20.20
N PHE A 266 2.78 -11.42 20.73
CA PHE A 266 2.12 -10.23 21.28
C PHE A 266 2.05 -9.08 20.29
N ASN A 267 2.76 -9.17 19.17
CA ASN A 267 2.75 -8.11 18.17
C ASN A 267 1.43 -8.01 17.45
N GLU A 268 0.96 -6.77 17.26
CA GLU A 268 -0.18 -6.42 16.45
C GLU A 268 0.30 -5.68 15.19
N ILE A 269 -0.08 -6.18 14.03
CA ILE A 269 0.26 -5.57 12.74
C ILE A 269 -1.02 -5.18 12.02
N ASN A 270 -1.16 -3.90 11.75
CA ASN A 270 -2.27 -3.36 10.99
C ASN A 270 -1.77 -2.92 9.60
N MET A 271 -2.28 -3.57 8.57
CA MET A 271 -1.96 -3.30 7.18
C MET A 271 -3.23 -2.92 6.42
N ASP A 272 -3.22 -1.75 5.80
CA ASP A 272 -4.31 -1.27 4.96
C ASP A 272 -3.78 -0.85 3.58
N ASP A 273 -4.48 -1.24 2.50
CA ASP A 273 -4.17 -0.86 1.11
C ASP A 273 -2.74 -1.24 0.65
N CYS A 274 -2.17 -2.29 1.22
CA CYS A 274 -0.83 -2.74 0.87
C CYS A 274 -0.84 -3.76 -0.27
N SER A 275 0.20 -3.73 -1.11
CA SER A 275 0.27 -4.68 -2.22
C SER A 275 1.67 -5.18 -2.55
N SER A 276 1.73 -6.40 -3.10
CA SER A 276 2.97 -7.02 -3.55
C SER A 276 2.81 -7.72 -4.89
N VAL A 277 3.81 -7.56 -5.76
CA VAL A 277 3.84 -8.11 -7.12
C VAL A 277 5.24 -8.61 -7.44
N GLY A 278 5.38 -9.76 -8.06
CA GLY A 278 6.66 -10.33 -8.48
C GLY A 278 6.81 -11.81 -8.13
N GLU A 279 7.99 -12.20 -7.70
CA GLU A 279 8.28 -13.61 -7.43
C GLU A 279 9.10 -13.80 -6.15
N ILE A 280 8.75 -14.84 -5.40
CA ILE A 280 9.52 -15.39 -4.27
C ILE A 280 10.07 -16.74 -4.68
N GLU A 281 11.40 -16.89 -4.69
CA GLU A 281 12.10 -18.14 -4.99
C GLU A 281 12.86 -18.64 -3.75
N TYR A 282 12.60 -19.88 -3.38
CA TYR A 282 13.38 -20.59 -2.36
C TYR A 282 14.09 -21.80 -3.00
N HIS A 283 15.40 -21.89 -2.77
CA HIS A 283 16.23 -23.01 -3.20
C HIS A 283 16.92 -23.65 -1.99
N GLY A 284 16.47 -24.85 -1.61
CA GLY A 284 17.00 -25.56 -0.46
C GLY A 284 17.86 -26.76 -0.88
N ASN A 285 19.15 -26.75 -0.49
CA ASN A 285 20.05 -27.89 -0.67
C ASN A 285 20.39 -28.58 0.67
N HIS A 286 19.94 -28.03 1.78
CA HIS A 286 20.18 -28.53 3.13
C HIS A 286 18.90 -28.48 3.97
N ASN A 287 18.82 -29.38 4.97
CA ASN A 287 17.65 -29.48 5.82
C ASN A 287 17.39 -28.18 6.62
N VAL A 288 16.14 -27.76 6.66
CA VAL A 288 15.71 -26.59 7.43
C VAL A 288 14.62 -26.97 8.43
N LYS A 289 14.61 -26.30 9.59
CA LYS A 289 13.62 -26.52 10.63
C LYS A 289 12.24 -26.06 10.21
N ALA A 290 12.14 -24.86 9.64
CA ALA A 290 10.88 -24.34 9.13
C ALA A 290 11.10 -23.32 7.99
N LEU A 291 10.21 -23.37 7.01
CA LEU A 291 10.05 -22.39 5.96
C LEU A 291 8.65 -21.80 6.02
N TYR A 292 8.56 -20.48 6.09
CA TYR A 292 7.34 -19.72 5.97
C TYR A 292 7.44 -18.81 4.76
N ALA A 293 6.48 -18.89 3.85
CA ALA A 293 6.43 -18.01 2.70
C ALA A 293 5.02 -17.43 2.52
N GLY A 294 4.97 -16.15 2.13
CA GLY A 294 3.72 -15.47 1.89
C GLY A 294 3.84 -14.31 0.93
N GLY A 295 2.83 -14.11 0.11
CA GLY A 295 2.81 -12.99 -0.84
C GLY A 295 2.87 -11.64 -0.13
N ILE A 296 2.27 -11.49 1.04
CA ILE A 296 2.31 -10.28 1.86
C ILE A 296 3.29 -10.45 3.03
N CYS A 297 3.10 -11.45 3.86
CA CYS A 297 3.88 -11.66 5.07
C CYS A 297 4.38 -13.10 5.15
N GLY A 298 5.68 -13.31 5.28
CA GLY A 298 6.24 -14.67 5.36
C GLY A 298 5.72 -15.43 6.57
N ARG A 299 5.96 -14.91 7.77
CA ARG A 299 5.37 -15.41 9.01
C ARG A 299 4.46 -14.36 9.63
N THR A 300 3.16 -14.64 9.63
CA THR A 300 2.13 -13.68 10.05
C THR A 300 2.14 -13.39 11.55
N PRO A 301 1.65 -12.22 11.99
CA PRO A 301 1.38 -11.97 13.40
C PRO A 301 0.25 -12.87 13.91
N ASN A 302 0.10 -12.97 15.24
CA ASN A 302 -1.07 -13.57 15.85
C ASN A 302 -2.25 -12.61 15.94
N ARG A 303 -2.01 -11.31 15.85
CA ARG A 303 -3.00 -10.25 16.08
C ARG A 303 -2.86 -9.16 15.04
N GLY A 304 -3.98 -8.51 14.75
CA GLY A 304 -3.99 -7.37 13.85
C GLY A 304 -4.98 -7.52 12.70
N ARG A 305 -4.83 -6.65 11.71
CA ARG A 305 -5.72 -6.57 10.59
C ARG A 305 -4.96 -6.38 9.29
N PHE A 306 -5.30 -7.19 8.30
CA PHE A 306 -4.94 -6.96 6.90
C PHE A 306 -6.23 -6.61 6.15
N SER A 307 -6.35 -5.38 5.68
CA SER A 307 -7.54 -4.91 4.97
C SER A 307 -7.15 -4.35 3.62
N ASN A 308 -7.99 -4.61 2.62
CA ASN A 308 -7.81 -4.04 1.28
C ASN A 308 -6.45 -4.38 0.63
N CYS A 309 -5.81 -5.45 1.07
CA CYS A 309 -4.48 -5.81 0.60
C CYS A 309 -4.54 -6.72 -0.63
N PHE A 310 -3.56 -6.58 -1.50
CA PHE A 310 -3.47 -7.32 -2.74
C PHE A 310 -2.11 -8.00 -2.88
N SER A 311 -2.10 -9.24 -3.37
CA SER A 311 -0.84 -9.87 -3.80
C SER A 311 -1.00 -10.68 -5.07
N SER A 312 -0.07 -10.51 -5.98
CA SER A 312 0.15 -11.39 -7.13
C SER A 312 1.59 -11.91 -7.17
N MET A 313 2.20 -12.10 -6.00
CA MET A 313 3.50 -12.76 -5.89
C MET A 313 3.38 -14.22 -6.26
N ASP A 314 4.14 -14.68 -7.25
CA ASP A 314 4.36 -16.11 -7.46
C ASP A 314 5.31 -16.63 -6.38
N ILE A 315 4.98 -17.76 -5.76
CA ILE A 315 5.80 -18.38 -4.72
C ILE A 315 6.31 -19.72 -5.21
N ASN A 316 7.61 -19.85 -5.38
CA ASN A 316 8.28 -21.04 -5.89
C ASN A 316 9.23 -21.63 -4.84
N ILE A 317 8.88 -22.81 -4.32
CA ILE A 317 9.66 -23.55 -3.32
C ILE A 317 10.30 -24.76 -3.98
N ASN A 318 11.62 -24.77 -4.06
CA ASN A 318 12.39 -25.89 -4.62
C ASN A 318 13.40 -26.42 -3.59
N SER A 319 13.31 -27.68 -3.23
CA SER A 319 14.19 -28.36 -2.27
C SER A 319 14.35 -29.84 -2.63
N PRO A 320 15.01 -30.16 -3.76
CA PRO A 320 15.04 -31.53 -4.27
C PRO A 320 15.91 -32.48 -3.45
N LEU A 321 16.91 -31.95 -2.76
CA LEU A 321 17.92 -32.75 -2.06
C LEU A 321 17.78 -32.73 -0.55
N ALA A 322 16.89 -31.88 -0.01
CA ALA A 322 16.83 -31.60 1.42
C ALA A 322 15.39 -31.59 1.96
N GLN A 323 15.26 -31.83 3.25
CA GLN A 323 13.99 -31.83 3.94
C GLN A 323 13.70 -30.48 4.59
N ILE A 324 12.47 -29.99 4.40
CA ILE A 324 11.90 -28.85 5.10
C ILE A 324 10.98 -29.41 6.19
N ASN A 325 11.39 -29.42 7.48
CA ASN A 325 10.57 -30.05 8.51
C ASN A 325 9.15 -29.47 8.59
N ALA A 326 9.02 -28.14 8.58
CA ALA A 326 7.74 -27.46 8.50
C ALA A 326 7.71 -26.54 7.27
N CYS A 327 6.92 -26.89 6.26
CA CYS A 327 6.75 -26.11 5.04
C CYS A 327 5.36 -25.46 5.03
N TYR A 328 5.31 -24.15 5.31
CA TYR A 328 4.07 -23.40 5.46
C TYR A 328 4.05 -22.23 4.48
N VAL A 329 3.13 -22.28 3.53
CA VAL A 329 3.02 -21.30 2.43
C VAL A 329 1.60 -20.76 2.36
N GLY A 330 1.47 -19.44 2.28
CA GLY A 330 0.17 -18.79 2.16
C GLY A 330 0.21 -17.57 1.26
N GLY A 331 -0.85 -17.30 0.53
CA GLY A 331 -0.93 -16.12 -0.33
C GLY A 331 -0.72 -14.82 0.43
N PHE A 332 -1.33 -14.68 1.60
CA PHE A 332 -1.11 -13.55 2.50
C PHE A 332 -0.07 -13.84 3.58
N GLY A 333 0.18 -15.09 3.85
CA GLY A 333 1.20 -15.48 4.79
C GLY A 333 0.89 -16.79 5.51
N SER A 334 1.81 -17.21 6.34
CA SER A 334 1.73 -18.49 7.03
C SER A 334 2.28 -18.42 8.46
N ARG A 335 1.83 -19.34 9.32
CA ARG A 335 2.32 -19.49 10.69
C ARG A 335 2.11 -20.91 11.19
N GLU A 336 2.97 -21.36 12.11
CA GLU A 336 2.76 -22.59 12.84
C GLU A 336 1.58 -22.49 13.82
N GLU A 337 0.95 -23.62 14.07
CA GLU A 337 0.03 -23.77 15.17
C GLU A 337 0.83 -24.11 16.44
N THR A 338 0.70 -23.28 17.46
CA THR A 338 1.18 -23.61 18.80
C THR A 338 -0.02 -23.86 19.70
N GLU A 339 -0.13 -25.04 20.26
CA GLU A 339 -1.26 -25.47 21.10
C GLU A 339 -1.53 -24.51 22.27
N ASN A 340 -0.54 -23.74 22.67
CA ASN A 340 -0.56 -22.88 23.86
C ASN A 340 -0.96 -21.42 23.59
N VAL A 341 -1.12 -20.98 22.33
CA VAL A 341 -1.48 -19.59 22.04
C VAL A 341 -3.00 -19.40 22.10
N LYS A 342 -3.46 -18.82 23.20
CA LYS A 342 -4.88 -18.57 23.48
C LYS A 342 -5.45 -17.32 22.76
N ASN A 343 -4.60 -16.47 22.18
CA ASN A 343 -5.01 -15.13 21.70
C ASN A 343 -4.64 -14.92 20.23
N PHE A 344 -5.24 -15.70 19.33
CA PHE A 344 -5.23 -15.38 17.91
C PHE A 344 -6.35 -14.41 17.59
N ASP A 345 -6.03 -13.29 16.96
CA ASP A 345 -7.01 -12.30 16.51
C ASP A 345 -6.51 -11.58 15.25
N LEU A 346 -6.06 -12.35 14.26
CA LEU A 346 -5.71 -11.82 12.94
C LEU A 346 -6.94 -11.85 12.04
N THR A 347 -7.30 -10.69 11.51
CA THR A 347 -8.41 -10.54 10.57
C THR A 347 -7.88 -10.16 9.19
N ILE A 348 -8.35 -10.83 8.13
CA ILE A 348 -8.02 -10.55 6.73
C ILE A 348 -9.33 -10.21 6.01
N ASN A 349 -9.49 -8.94 5.62
CA ASN A 349 -10.74 -8.44 5.03
C ASN A 349 -10.50 -7.80 3.66
N ASN A 350 -11.38 -8.05 2.71
CA ASN A 350 -11.42 -7.39 1.38
C ASN A 350 -10.09 -7.51 0.64
N CYS A 351 -9.43 -8.62 0.78
CA CYS A 351 -8.10 -8.88 0.23
C CYS A 351 -8.18 -9.80 -0.98
N ALA A 352 -7.15 -9.76 -1.84
CA ALA A 352 -7.10 -10.67 -2.97
C ALA A 352 -5.69 -11.23 -3.22
N TYR A 353 -5.63 -12.52 -3.53
CA TYR A 353 -4.41 -13.19 -3.96
C TYR A 353 -4.60 -13.81 -5.35
N LEU A 354 -3.72 -13.43 -6.28
CA LEU A 354 -3.74 -13.85 -7.68
C LEU A 354 -2.46 -14.60 -8.10
N GLY A 355 -1.46 -14.67 -7.23
CA GLY A 355 -0.21 -15.37 -7.50
C GLY A 355 -0.36 -16.90 -7.49
N ASN A 356 0.58 -17.60 -8.07
CA ASN A 356 0.63 -19.06 -8.06
C ASN A 356 1.55 -19.55 -6.94
N ILE A 357 1.19 -20.66 -6.33
CA ILE A 357 2.01 -21.35 -5.33
C ILE A 357 2.51 -22.65 -5.91
N ARG A 358 3.83 -22.74 -6.09
CA ARG A 358 4.50 -23.90 -6.63
C ARG A 358 5.48 -24.49 -5.63
N ILE A 359 5.34 -25.78 -5.31
CA ILE A 359 6.18 -26.50 -4.35
C ILE A 359 6.68 -27.79 -5.02
N GLY A 360 7.98 -27.86 -5.31
CA GLY A 360 8.57 -28.96 -6.06
C GLY A 360 8.09 -29.04 -7.50
N ASP A 361 8.37 -30.18 -8.12
CA ASP A 361 7.85 -30.60 -9.42
C ASP A 361 7.66 -32.13 -9.46
N ALA A 362 7.11 -32.66 -10.55
CA ALA A 362 6.81 -34.09 -10.67
C ALA A 362 8.06 -34.99 -10.56
N ALA A 363 9.25 -34.48 -10.92
CA ALA A 363 10.52 -35.19 -10.80
C ALA A 363 11.20 -35.00 -9.45
N ASN A 364 10.93 -33.88 -8.78
CA ASN A 364 11.62 -33.45 -7.58
C ASN A 364 10.61 -33.01 -6.49
N LYS A 365 9.96 -33.98 -5.87
CA LYS A 365 9.05 -33.73 -4.76
C LYS A 365 9.79 -33.14 -3.55
N VAL A 366 9.25 -32.10 -2.96
CA VAL A 366 9.76 -31.56 -1.70
C VAL A 366 9.45 -32.51 -0.56
N LYS A 367 10.45 -32.83 0.27
CA LYS A 367 10.27 -33.65 1.46
C LYS A 367 10.00 -32.76 2.67
N THR A 368 8.95 -33.07 3.44
CA THR A 368 8.62 -32.33 4.67
C THR A 368 8.07 -33.27 5.75
N LYS A 369 8.09 -32.79 7.00
CA LYS A 369 7.33 -33.47 8.06
C LYS A 369 5.90 -33.01 8.09
N SER A 370 5.67 -31.72 7.85
CA SER A 370 4.34 -31.11 7.81
C SER A 370 4.24 -30.08 6.70
N LEU A 371 3.22 -30.20 5.87
CA LEU A 371 2.91 -29.27 4.78
C LEU A 371 1.63 -28.50 5.10
N ARG A 372 1.65 -27.18 4.91
CA ARG A 372 0.44 -26.35 4.91
C ARG A 372 0.51 -25.34 3.77
N VAL A 373 -0.48 -25.39 2.89
CA VAL A 373 -0.60 -24.48 1.75
C VAL A 373 -1.98 -23.85 1.78
N CYS A 374 -2.05 -22.52 1.73
CA CYS A 374 -3.30 -21.82 1.63
C CYS A 374 -3.23 -20.63 0.66
N GLY A 375 -4.36 -20.32 0.04
CA GLY A 375 -4.44 -19.21 -0.92
C GLY A 375 -4.46 -17.85 -0.24
N ILE A 376 -5.14 -17.71 0.89
CA ILE A 376 -5.31 -16.43 1.58
C ILE A 376 -4.71 -16.50 2.98
N GLY A 377 -5.48 -16.94 3.95
CA GLY A 377 -5.08 -16.94 5.34
C GLY A 377 -4.55 -18.28 5.79
N ASN A 378 -3.67 -18.24 6.78
CA ASN A 378 -3.22 -19.43 7.48
C ASN A 378 -3.93 -19.53 8.84
N ASN A 379 -3.62 -20.59 9.58
CA ASN A 379 -4.15 -20.98 10.86
C ASN A 379 -4.84 -19.88 11.68
N ARG A 380 -6.13 -20.08 11.96
CA ARG A 380 -6.91 -19.29 12.94
C ARG A 380 -7.11 -17.81 12.57
N SER A 381 -6.88 -17.39 11.32
CA SER A 381 -7.27 -16.03 10.88
C SER A 381 -8.74 -15.97 10.50
N LYS A 382 -9.38 -14.83 10.78
CA LYS A 382 -10.71 -14.48 10.26
C LYS A 382 -10.56 -13.96 8.85
N VAL A 383 -11.21 -14.60 7.86
CA VAL A 383 -11.08 -14.23 6.45
C VAL A 383 -12.45 -13.88 5.88
N ASN A 384 -12.65 -12.63 5.49
CA ASN A 384 -13.95 -12.14 5.02
C ASN A 384 -13.80 -11.27 3.75
N GLY A 385 -14.69 -11.45 2.78
CA GLY A 385 -14.73 -10.63 1.58
C GLY A 385 -13.49 -10.74 0.71
N CYS A 386 -12.80 -11.88 0.72
CA CYS A 386 -11.53 -12.07 0.05
C CYS A 386 -11.66 -12.88 -1.24
N ALA A 387 -10.75 -12.66 -2.19
CA ALA A 387 -10.69 -13.39 -3.45
C ALA A 387 -9.40 -14.20 -3.58
N PHE A 388 -9.52 -15.46 -4.03
CA PHE A 388 -8.40 -16.31 -4.42
C PHE A 388 -8.55 -16.73 -5.89
N TYR A 389 -7.61 -16.30 -6.73
CA TYR A 389 -7.59 -16.60 -8.17
C TYR A 389 -6.25 -17.18 -8.65
N GLY A 390 -5.39 -17.57 -7.73
CA GLY A 390 -4.14 -18.25 -7.99
C GLY A 390 -4.31 -19.76 -8.27
N LYS A 391 -3.20 -20.42 -8.53
CA LYS A 391 -3.13 -21.86 -8.75
C LYS A 391 -2.16 -22.51 -7.79
N PHE A 392 -2.44 -23.75 -7.45
CA PHE A 392 -1.54 -24.65 -6.73
C PHE A 392 -0.87 -25.64 -7.68
N ASP A 393 0.44 -25.73 -7.61
CA ASP A 393 1.26 -26.74 -8.27
C ASP A 393 2.17 -27.35 -7.20
N VAL A 394 1.66 -28.39 -6.51
CA VAL A 394 2.27 -28.91 -5.27
C VAL A 394 2.67 -30.35 -5.45
N HIS A 395 3.96 -30.64 -5.39
CA HIS A 395 4.57 -31.95 -5.42
C HIS A 395 5.37 -32.18 -4.14
N CYS A 396 4.85 -32.97 -3.24
CA CYS A 396 5.40 -33.10 -1.89
C CYS A 396 5.25 -34.52 -1.33
N THR A 397 6.21 -34.92 -0.48
CA THR A 397 6.08 -36.09 0.39
C THR A 397 6.15 -35.59 1.86
N ALA A 398 5.07 -35.76 2.60
CA ALA A 398 4.96 -35.32 3.99
C ALA A 398 4.90 -36.49 4.97
N GLU A 399 5.77 -36.51 5.98
CA GLU A 399 5.85 -37.60 6.99
C GLU A 399 4.67 -37.65 7.95
N LYS A 400 4.00 -36.50 8.20
CA LYS A 400 2.91 -36.40 9.17
C LYS A 400 1.61 -35.98 8.51
N ASN A 401 1.46 -34.69 8.29
CA ASN A 401 0.22 -34.13 7.77
C ASN A 401 0.47 -33.16 6.61
N ALA A 402 -0.48 -33.11 5.71
CA ALA A 402 -0.48 -32.18 4.62
C ALA A 402 -1.88 -31.56 4.44
N LEU A 403 -1.94 -30.22 4.46
CA LEU A 403 -3.16 -29.47 4.35
C LEU A 403 -3.05 -28.48 3.18
N VAL A 404 -4.01 -28.53 2.25
CA VAL A 404 -4.07 -27.59 1.11
C VAL A 404 -5.49 -27.03 1.00
N ALA A 405 -5.64 -25.71 1.01
CA ALA A 405 -6.95 -25.05 0.86
C ALA A 405 -6.83 -23.63 0.28
N PRO A 406 -7.77 -23.18 -0.58
CA PRO A 406 -7.71 -21.84 -1.19
C PRO A 406 -7.88 -20.69 -0.20
N VAL A 407 -8.70 -20.83 0.84
CA VAL A 407 -8.95 -19.72 1.78
C VAL A 407 -8.11 -19.86 3.04
N ALA A 408 -8.28 -20.91 3.81
CA ALA A 408 -7.52 -21.12 5.04
C ALA A 408 -7.41 -22.60 5.43
N ASN A 409 -6.37 -22.97 6.19
CA ASN A 409 -6.18 -24.33 6.65
C ASN A 409 -6.90 -24.64 7.97
N TYR A 410 -7.13 -23.65 8.81
CA TYR A 410 -7.86 -23.80 10.07
C TYR A 410 -8.73 -22.58 10.34
N CYS A 411 -9.95 -22.82 10.79
CA CYS A 411 -10.92 -21.79 11.19
C CYS A 411 -11.28 -21.95 12.66
N LEU A 412 -11.37 -20.88 13.41
CA LEU A 412 -11.68 -20.89 14.82
C LEU A 412 -13.18 -21.01 15.13
N PHE A 413 -13.49 -21.46 16.34
CA PHE A 413 -14.81 -21.39 16.93
C PHE A 413 -15.32 -19.96 16.96
N GLY A 414 -16.51 -19.75 16.44
CA GLY A 414 -17.21 -18.48 16.56
C GLY A 414 -16.95 -17.47 15.46
N ASP A 415 -16.01 -17.73 14.58
CA ASP A 415 -15.66 -16.80 13.51
C ASP A 415 -16.57 -16.94 12.30
N GLU A 416 -17.06 -15.82 11.80
CA GLU A 416 -17.87 -15.78 10.61
C GLU A 416 -16.95 -15.66 9.39
N TYR A 417 -16.81 -16.76 8.65
CA TYR A 417 -16.23 -16.75 7.30
C TYR A 417 -17.35 -16.45 6.32
N LYS A 418 -17.27 -15.29 5.66
CA LYS A 418 -18.37 -14.86 4.79
C LYS A 418 -17.83 -14.22 3.54
N HIS A 419 -18.54 -14.52 2.45
CA HIS A 419 -18.41 -13.79 1.18
C HIS A 419 -17.02 -13.88 0.54
N ASN A 420 -16.26 -14.94 0.79
CA ASN A 420 -15.04 -15.18 0.06
C ASN A 420 -15.37 -15.79 -1.31
N VAL A 421 -14.56 -15.48 -2.32
CA VAL A 421 -14.74 -15.98 -3.68
C VAL A 421 -13.48 -16.73 -4.11
N VAL A 422 -13.63 -17.98 -4.50
CA VAL A 422 -12.56 -18.85 -4.99
C VAL A 422 -12.84 -19.24 -6.42
N TYR A 423 -11.93 -18.91 -7.32
CA TYR A 423 -11.87 -19.49 -8.67
C TYR A 423 -10.45 -19.97 -8.96
N SER A 424 -10.27 -21.27 -9.00
CA SER A 424 -8.95 -21.86 -9.23
C SER A 424 -9.10 -23.18 -9.99
N VAL A 425 -8.56 -23.23 -11.19
CA VAL A 425 -8.64 -24.39 -12.08
C VAL A 425 -7.26 -24.79 -12.58
N GLY A 426 -7.11 -26.07 -12.92
CA GLY A 426 -5.83 -26.58 -13.37
C GLY A 426 -4.81 -26.75 -12.25
N ASN A 427 -5.27 -26.92 -11.02
CA ASN A 427 -4.42 -27.21 -9.88
C ASN A 427 -3.82 -28.61 -10.01
N VAL A 428 -2.52 -28.74 -9.72
CA VAL A 428 -1.81 -30.00 -9.59
C VAL A 428 -1.47 -30.18 -8.12
N ILE A 429 -2.00 -31.23 -7.49
CA ILE A 429 -1.76 -31.52 -6.08
C ILE A 429 -1.36 -32.99 -5.96
N ASP A 430 -0.06 -33.23 -6.04
CA ASP A 430 0.59 -34.55 -5.98
C ASP A 430 1.33 -34.68 -4.63
N VAL A 431 0.55 -34.96 -3.59
CA VAL A 431 1.04 -35.06 -2.22
C VAL A 431 0.93 -36.48 -1.70
N ASP A 432 2.05 -37.05 -1.22
CA ASP A 432 2.11 -38.29 -0.49
C ASP A 432 2.18 -38.02 1.01
N ALA A 433 1.12 -38.31 1.74
CA ALA A 433 1.08 -38.19 3.22
C ALA A 433 0.04 -39.13 3.79
N ASP A 434 0.30 -39.66 5.00
CA ASP A 434 -0.64 -40.53 5.72
C ASP A 434 -1.91 -39.79 6.12
N ASP A 435 -1.76 -38.51 6.48
CA ASP A 435 -2.86 -37.61 6.88
C ASP A 435 -2.90 -36.42 5.94
N PHE A 436 -3.54 -36.62 4.79
CA PHE A 436 -3.67 -35.60 3.74
C PHE A 436 -5.10 -35.08 3.65
N HIS A 437 -5.24 -33.77 3.76
CA HIS A 437 -6.49 -33.07 3.58
C HIS A 437 -6.37 -32.01 2.49
N ILE A 438 -7.30 -32.05 1.57
CA ILE A 438 -7.53 -30.97 0.60
C ILE A 438 -8.97 -30.53 0.70
N ASP A 439 -9.24 -29.24 0.69
CA ASP A 439 -10.57 -28.68 0.68
C ASP A 439 -10.72 -27.64 -0.44
N GLN A 440 -11.98 -27.38 -0.81
CA GLN A 440 -12.33 -26.41 -1.84
C GLN A 440 -12.37 -24.97 -1.29
N VAL A 441 -12.40 -24.81 0.02
CA VAL A 441 -12.41 -23.52 0.72
C VAL A 441 -11.50 -23.56 1.95
N CYS A 442 -11.80 -24.40 2.93
CA CYS A 442 -11.10 -24.46 4.19
C CYS A 442 -11.02 -25.88 4.74
N ASN A 443 -9.85 -26.31 5.23
CA ASN A 443 -9.63 -27.70 5.63
C ASN A 443 -10.24 -28.12 6.96
N LEU A 444 -10.16 -27.31 7.98
CA LEU A 444 -10.61 -27.67 9.31
C LEU A 444 -11.41 -26.52 9.95
N ILE A 445 -12.63 -26.83 10.34
CA ILE A 445 -13.51 -25.89 10.99
C ILE A 445 -13.91 -26.47 12.34
N PHE A 446 -13.72 -25.69 13.38
CA PHE A 446 -14.17 -26.04 14.72
C PHE A 446 -15.53 -25.36 15.01
N GLY A 447 -16.62 -26.11 15.00
CA GLY A 447 -17.95 -25.66 15.36
C GLY A 447 -19.02 -25.85 14.27
N ASP A 448 -20.30 -25.58 14.62
CA ASP A 448 -21.48 -25.83 13.78
C ASP A 448 -21.83 -24.66 12.83
N LYS A 449 -20.93 -23.73 12.56
CA LYS A 449 -21.25 -22.54 11.76
C LYS A 449 -21.13 -22.81 10.26
N LYS A 450 -22.11 -22.28 9.53
CA LYS A 450 -22.22 -22.39 8.08
C LYS A 450 -21.32 -21.37 7.41
N HIS A 451 -20.47 -21.83 6.50
CA HIS A 451 -19.73 -20.97 5.57
C HIS A 451 -20.64 -20.43 4.48
N GLN A 452 -20.40 -19.19 4.08
CA GLN A 452 -21.04 -18.52 2.94
C GLN A 452 -19.96 -18.10 1.94
N ASP A 453 -19.10 -19.05 1.54
CA ASP A 453 -18.00 -18.80 0.61
C ASP A 453 -18.34 -19.42 -0.73
N TYR A 454 -18.21 -18.67 -1.81
CA TYR A 454 -18.50 -19.10 -3.16
C TYR A 454 -17.24 -19.64 -3.83
N TYR A 455 -17.33 -20.81 -4.48
CA TYR A 455 -16.16 -21.47 -5.00
C TYR A 455 -16.35 -22.17 -6.36
N HIS A 456 -15.28 -22.19 -7.14
CA HIS A 456 -15.04 -23.07 -8.28
C HIS A 456 -13.56 -23.51 -8.21
N PHE A 457 -13.34 -24.74 -7.77
CA PHE A 457 -12.00 -25.28 -7.54
C PHE A 457 -11.86 -26.64 -8.22
N GLU A 458 -10.90 -26.78 -9.13
CA GLU A 458 -10.65 -28.01 -9.89
C GLU A 458 -9.20 -28.43 -9.81
N THR A 459 -8.97 -29.75 -9.71
CA THR A 459 -7.66 -30.39 -9.79
C THR A 459 -7.55 -31.24 -11.04
N THR A 460 -6.35 -31.31 -11.66
CA THR A 460 -6.11 -32.05 -12.90
C THR A 460 -5.72 -33.50 -12.71
N ASN A 461 -5.28 -33.93 -11.54
CA ASN A 461 -4.71 -35.25 -11.31
C ASN A 461 -5.70 -36.32 -10.87
N GLY A 462 -7.00 -36.14 -10.98
CA GLY A 462 -7.97 -37.21 -10.82
C GLY A 462 -7.98 -37.98 -9.48
N LYS A 463 -7.15 -37.57 -8.48
CA LYS A 463 -7.35 -38.03 -7.11
C LYS A 463 -8.63 -37.37 -6.63
N SER A 464 -9.65 -38.16 -6.40
CA SER A 464 -10.90 -37.67 -5.82
C SER A 464 -10.55 -36.94 -4.53
N ILE A 465 -11.02 -35.70 -4.45
CA ILE A 465 -10.91 -34.91 -3.22
C ILE A 465 -11.83 -35.56 -2.20
N GLU A 466 -11.33 -36.52 -1.45
CA GLU A 466 -12.03 -37.03 -0.27
C GLU A 466 -11.84 -36.01 0.84
N CYS A 467 -12.66 -34.98 0.84
CA CYS A 467 -12.74 -34.05 1.94
C CYS A 467 -13.38 -34.75 3.14
N LYS A 468 -12.60 -35.35 4.01
CA LYS A 468 -13.09 -35.96 5.24
C LYS A 468 -13.86 -34.98 6.13
N HIS A 469 -13.72 -33.67 5.91
CA HIS A 469 -14.32 -32.60 6.67
C HIS A 469 -14.75 -31.42 5.79
N SER A 470 -15.09 -31.65 4.51
CA SER A 470 -15.59 -30.55 3.66
C SER A 470 -16.88 -29.98 4.22
N ILE A 471 -16.85 -28.70 4.53
CA ILE A 471 -17.97 -27.94 5.04
C ILE A 471 -18.44 -26.90 4.01
N ALA A 472 -17.87 -26.93 2.80
CA ALA A 472 -18.33 -26.08 1.70
C ALA A 472 -19.68 -26.63 1.19
N PRO A 473 -20.84 -26.01 1.53
CA PRO A 473 -22.12 -26.52 1.08
C PRO A 473 -22.21 -26.43 -0.43
N ALA A 474 -22.70 -27.49 -1.08
CA ALA A 474 -22.81 -27.57 -2.55
C ALA A 474 -23.58 -26.39 -3.18
N GLN A 475 -24.48 -25.76 -2.43
CA GLN A 475 -25.22 -24.57 -2.88
C GLN A 475 -24.35 -23.35 -3.20
N TYR A 476 -23.13 -23.28 -2.65
CA TYR A 476 -22.17 -22.21 -2.92
C TYR A 476 -21.17 -22.52 -4.04
N SER A 477 -21.19 -23.76 -4.57
CA SER A 477 -20.48 -24.10 -5.79
C SER A 477 -21.05 -23.32 -6.98
N LYS A 478 -20.18 -22.69 -7.76
CA LYS A 478 -20.55 -21.85 -8.91
C LYS A 478 -19.76 -22.27 -10.14
N THR A 479 -20.39 -22.24 -11.30
CA THR A 479 -19.66 -22.29 -12.57
C THR A 479 -18.98 -20.96 -12.86
N LEU A 480 -17.99 -20.95 -13.74
CA LEU A 480 -17.33 -19.72 -14.20
C LEU A 480 -18.35 -18.69 -14.74
N ALA A 481 -19.34 -19.17 -15.51
CA ALA A 481 -20.39 -18.31 -16.07
C ALA A 481 -21.23 -17.65 -14.95
N GLN A 482 -21.62 -18.43 -13.94
CA GLN A 482 -22.36 -17.93 -12.80
C GLN A 482 -21.54 -16.92 -11.97
N MET A 483 -20.22 -17.13 -11.82
CA MET A 483 -19.38 -16.18 -11.10
C MET A 483 -19.18 -14.87 -11.85
N LYS A 484 -19.30 -14.86 -13.18
CA LYS A 484 -19.18 -13.65 -14.00
C LYS A 484 -20.48 -12.89 -14.17
N ASP A 485 -21.60 -13.46 -13.71
CA ASP A 485 -22.92 -12.85 -13.82
C ASP A 485 -23.04 -11.60 -12.94
N ASP A 486 -23.69 -10.58 -13.47
CA ASP A 486 -23.97 -9.34 -12.73
C ASP A 486 -24.91 -9.57 -11.54
N ASP A 487 -25.82 -10.54 -11.64
CA ASP A 487 -26.70 -10.92 -10.52
C ASP A 487 -25.90 -11.52 -9.36
N PHE A 488 -24.86 -12.29 -9.65
CA PHE A 488 -23.96 -12.81 -8.63
C PHE A 488 -23.20 -11.68 -7.94
N LEU A 489 -22.68 -10.72 -8.71
CA LEU A 489 -22.03 -9.54 -8.16
C LEU A 489 -22.97 -8.71 -7.27
N ARG A 490 -24.22 -8.53 -7.71
CA ARG A 490 -25.24 -7.86 -6.89
C ARG A 490 -25.54 -8.63 -5.60
N THR A 491 -25.61 -9.96 -5.68
CA THR A 491 -25.81 -10.81 -4.50
C THR A 491 -24.66 -10.65 -3.50
N LEU A 492 -23.40 -10.73 -3.95
CA LEU A 492 -22.23 -10.52 -3.08
C LEU A 492 -22.25 -9.15 -2.39
N ASN A 493 -22.60 -8.09 -3.12
CA ASN A 493 -22.67 -6.74 -2.58
C ASN A 493 -23.85 -6.57 -1.60
N ALA A 494 -25.00 -7.18 -1.88
CA ALA A 494 -26.13 -7.16 -0.97
C ALA A 494 -25.85 -7.92 0.33
N GLU A 495 -25.22 -9.09 0.26
CA GLU A 495 -24.83 -9.89 1.42
C GLU A 495 -23.73 -9.20 2.26
N ALA A 496 -22.82 -8.49 1.61
CA ALA A 496 -21.79 -7.69 2.27
C ALA A 496 -22.35 -6.41 2.90
N GLY A 497 -23.58 -6.03 2.55
CA GLY A 497 -24.20 -4.78 3.00
C GLY A 497 -23.55 -3.52 2.42
N SER A 498 -22.71 -3.66 1.41
CA SER A 498 -21.99 -2.56 0.76
C SER A 498 -21.45 -2.99 -0.60
N ASN A 499 -21.11 -2.01 -1.46
CA ASN A 499 -20.55 -2.27 -2.78
C ASN A 499 -19.06 -2.62 -2.70
N MET A 500 -18.72 -3.71 -2.04
CA MET A 500 -17.33 -4.16 -1.82
C MET A 500 -16.73 -4.90 -3.01
N TRP A 501 -17.57 -5.38 -3.94
CA TRP A 501 -17.18 -6.21 -5.05
C TRP A 501 -17.40 -5.51 -6.39
N GLY A 502 -16.37 -5.50 -7.23
CA GLY A 502 -16.42 -5.13 -8.64
C GLY A 502 -16.00 -6.29 -9.54
N LYS A 503 -15.76 -6.05 -10.81
CA LYS A 503 -15.27 -7.05 -11.76
C LYS A 503 -13.78 -6.90 -12.00
N LEU A 504 -13.07 -8.02 -12.00
CA LEU A 504 -11.69 -8.08 -12.43
C LEU A 504 -11.60 -7.85 -13.94
N THR A 505 -10.71 -6.97 -14.36
CA THR A 505 -10.53 -6.61 -15.78
C THR A 505 -9.05 -6.51 -16.14
N GLY A 506 -8.72 -6.56 -17.42
CA GLY A 506 -7.36 -6.36 -17.90
C GLY A 506 -6.39 -7.51 -17.64
N MET A 507 -6.89 -8.67 -17.20
CA MET A 507 -6.04 -9.85 -16.98
C MET A 507 -5.66 -10.48 -18.30
N SER A 508 -4.40 -10.92 -18.39
CA SER A 508 -3.89 -11.69 -19.54
C SER A 508 -4.55 -13.08 -19.67
N ASP A 509 -4.89 -13.70 -18.55
CA ASP A 509 -5.78 -14.86 -18.55
C ASP A 509 -7.22 -14.36 -18.67
N ALA A 510 -7.77 -14.45 -19.88
CA ALA A 510 -9.12 -14.00 -20.17
C ALA A 510 -10.20 -14.71 -19.33
N SER A 511 -9.89 -15.90 -18.78
CA SER A 511 -10.81 -16.62 -17.91
C SER A 511 -11.07 -15.89 -16.59
N LEU A 512 -10.12 -15.10 -16.12
CA LEU A 512 -10.22 -14.32 -14.90
C LEU A 512 -11.03 -13.03 -15.08
N ASN A 513 -11.08 -12.46 -16.30
CA ASN A 513 -11.82 -11.24 -16.54
C ASN A 513 -13.31 -11.44 -16.30
N GLY A 514 -13.92 -10.51 -15.57
CA GLY A 514 -15.32 -10.53 -15.18
C GLY A 514 -15.61 -11.24 -13.87
N LEU A 515 -14.63 -11.91 -13.24
CA LEU A 515 -14.78 -12.47 -11.89
C LEU A 515 -14.95 -11.35 -10.84
N PRO A 516 -15.70 -11.59 -9.76
CA PRO A 516 -15.82 -10.66 -8.65
C PRO A 516 -14.44 -10.40 -8.03
N MET A 517 -14.08 -9.16 -7.85
CA MET A 517 -12.84 -8.72 -7.23
C MET A 517 -13.16 -7.71 -6.14
N PRO A 518 -12.59 -7.83 -4.93
CA PRO A 518 -12.73 -6.74 -3.96
C PRO A 518 -12.29 -5.43 -4.61
N VAL A 519 -13.11 -4.46 -4.51
CA VAL A 519 -12.91 -3.18 -5.19
C VAL A 519 -11.62 -2.52 -4.72
N ALA A 520 -11.31 -2.67 -3.43
CA ALA A 520 -10.05 -2.28 -2.83
C ALA A 520 -8.81 -2.89 -3.50
N CYS A 521 -8.98 -4.06 -4.11
CA CYS A 521 -7.91 -4.79 -4.78
C CYS A 521 -7.92 -4.60 -6.32
N GLY A 522 -8.62 -3.59 -6.83
CA GLY A 522 -8.67 -3.27 -8.26
C GLY A 522 -9.87 -3.86 -9.02
N GLY A 523 -10.91 -4.31 -8.31
CA GLY A 523 -12.18 -4.62 -8.94
C GLY A 523 -12.75 -3.38 -9.61
N VAL A 524 -12.89 -3.42 -10.94
CA VAL A 524 -13.47 -2.32 -11.70
C VAL A 524 -14.98 -2.43 -11.60
N LEU A 525 -15.55 -1.35 -11.14
CA LEU A 525 -16.98 -1.19 -11.15
C LEU A 525 -17.37 -0.71 -12.54
N SER A 526 -18.23 -1.45 -13.23
CA SER A 526 -18.92 -0.92 -14.38
C SER A 526 -19.79 0.23 -13.91
N ASP A 527 -19.46 1.46 -14.31
CA ASP A 527 -20.22 2.68 -14.08
C ASP A 527 -20.61 2.93 -12.62
N TYR A 528 -19.70 3.54 -11.84
CA TYR A 528 -19.91 3.92 -10.43
C TYR A 528 -20.70 2.86 -9.63
N THR A 529 -20.08 2.06 -8.79
CA THR A 529 -20.85 1.14 -7.92
C THR A 529 -21.76 1.92 -7.03
N GLY A 530 -22.95 1.44 -6.94
CA GLY A 530 -24.04 2.13 -6.32
C GLY A 530 -24.96 2.74 -7.37
N ASP A 531 -26.15 3.06 -6.94
CA ASP A 531 -27.08 3.85 -7.71
C ASP A 531 -27.05 5.34 -7.31
N GLY A 532 -26.21 5.64 -6.30
CA GLY A 532 -26.08 6.97 -5.71
C GLY A 532 -27.36 7.47 -5.03
N MET A 533 -28.34 6.62 -4.75
CA MET A 533 -29.64 7.06 -4.21
C MET A 533 -29.62 7.29 -2.71
N SER A 534 -28.60 6.77 -2.02
CA SER A 534 -28.41 6.93 -0.58
C SER A 534 -26.93 6.90 -0.22
N GLU A 535 -26.58 7.29 0.99
CA GLU A 535 -25.22 7.13 1.51
C GLU A 535 -24.74 5.67 1.50
N ASN A 536 -25.66 4.71 1.71
CA ASN A 536 -25.32 3.29 1.73
C ASN A 536 -25.14 2.71 0.32
N SER A 537 -25.73 3.31 -0.69
CA SER A 537 -25.60 2.95 -2.10
C SER A 537 -24.87 4.02 -2.91
N ALA A 538 -23.98 4.79 -2.25
CA ALA A 538 -23.24 5.89 -2.85
C ALA A 538 -22.33 5.40 -4.01
N TYR A 539 -22.15 6.24 -5.00
CA TYR A 539 -21.10 6.07 -6.00
C TYR A 539 -19.70 6.14 -5.35
N ILE A 540 -18.86 5.17 -5.60
CA ILE A 540 -17.53 5.14 -4.99
C ILE A 540 -16.46 5.64 -5.96
N ILE A 541 -15.74 6.67 -5.58
CA ILE A 541 -14.61 7.25 -6.30
C ILE A 541 -13.32 6.68 -5.71
N LYS A 542 -12.44 6.12 -6.54
CA LYS A 542 -11.25 5.40 -6.09
C LYS A 542 -9.97 5.79 -6.79
N THR A 543 -10.09 6.29 -7.97
CA THR A 543 -8.96 6.58 -8.87
C THR A 543 -9.03 8.01 -9.39
N GLU A 544 -7.89 8.51 -9.86
CA GLU A 544 -7.83 9.76 -10.60
C GLU A 544 -8.79 9.75 -11.80
N ASP A 545 -8.93 8.61 -12.48
CA ASP A 545 -9.83 8.47 -13.63
C ASP A 545 -11.31 8.53 -13.24
N ASP A 546 -11.66 8.11 -12.00
CA ASP A 546 -13.03 8.30 -11.50
C ASP A 546 -13.33 9.78 -11.27
N ILE A 547 -12.37 10.54 -10.74
CA ILE A 547 -12.50 12.00 -10.59
C ILE A 547 -12.63 12.65 -11.97
N LYS A 548 -11.83 12.24 -12.95
CA LYS A 548 -11.93 12.76 -14.34
C LYS A 548 -13.27 12.44 -14.96
N ARG A 549 -13.79 11.22 -14.79
CA ARG A 549 -15.13 10.83 -15.28
C ARG A 549 -16.24 11.63 -14.61
N LEU A 550 -16.16 11.84 -13.28
CA LEU A 550 -17.11 12.71 -12.59
C LEU A 550 -17.06 14.13 -13.15
N MET A 551 -15.85 14.66 -13.35
CA MET A 551 -15.63 15.98 -13.94
C MET A 551 -16.25 16.09 -15.34
N GLU A 552 -15.97 15.12 -16.21
CA GLU A 552 -16.53 15.08 -17.57
C GLU A 552 -18.05 14.99 -17.55
N SER A 553 -18.63 14.12 -16.70
CA SER A 553 -20.08 13.95 -16.59
C SER A 553 -20.77 15.22 -16.14
N VAL A 554 -20.24 15.90 -15.11
CA VAL A 554 -20.80 17.16 -14.62
C VAL A 554 -20.66 18.27 -15.66
N ASN A 555 -19.48 18.38 -16.26
CA ASN A 555 -19.20 19.40 -17.28
C ASN A 555 -20.00 19.18 -18.58
N ASN A 556 -20.48 17.96 -18.82
CA ASN A 556 -21.41 17.62 -19.89
C ASN A 556 -22.91 17.75 -19.51
N GLY A 557 -23.22 18.21 -18.29
CA GLY A 557 -24.56 18.57 -17.88
C GLY A 557 -25.23 17.64 -16.85
N SER A 558 -24.54 16.60 -16.36
CA SER A 558 -25.04 15.71 -15.29
C SER A 558 -24.79 16.34 -13.93
N SER A 559 -25.73 17.10 -13.36
CA SER A 559 -25.54 17.80 -12.08
C SER A 559 -25.40 16.85 -10.87
N PHE A 560 -25.84 15.59 -11.00
CA PHE A 560 -25.92 14.60 -9.92
C PHE A 560 -26.72 15.07 -8.71
N GLU A 561 -27.75 15.88 -8.92
CA GLU A 561 -28.60 16.40 -7.84
C GLU A 561 -29.19 15.25 -7.00
N GLY A 562 -29.02 15.30 -5.67
CA GLY A 562 -29.46 14.30 -4.73
C GLY A 562 -28.73 12.95 -4.81
N LYS A 563 -27.62 12.85 -5.56
CA LYS A 563 -26.80 11.65 -5.63
C LYS A 563 -25.65 11.70 -4.66
N PHE A 564 -25.33 10.54 -4.08
CA PHE A 564 -24.29 10.35 -3.08
C PHE A 564 -23.03 9.74 -3.70
N PHE A 565 -21.88 10.31 -3.32
CA PHE A 565 -20.55 9.87 -3.69
C PHE A 565 -19.71 9.66 -2.43
N LYS A 566 -18.80 8.69 -2.44
CA LYS A 566 -17.84 8.44 -1.39
C LYS A 566 -16.45 8.23 -1.99
N LEU A 567 -15.41 8.73 -1.33
CA LEU A 567 -14.07 8.24 -1.61
C LEU A 567 -13.89 6.86 -0.97
N GLY A 568 -13.36 5.93 -1.76
CA GLY A 568 -13.01 4.60 -1.27
C GLY A 568 -11.58 4.51 -0.76
N PHE A 569 -10.71 5.45 -1.18
CA PHE A 569 -9.27 5.50 -0.87
C PHE A 569 -8.72 6.90 -1.00
N ASP A 570 -7.50 7.08 -0.52
CA ASP A 570 -6.68 8.24 -0.88
C ASP A 570 -6.37 8.20 -2.37
N ILE A 571 -6.61 9.31 -3.06
CA ILE A 571 -6.43 9.42 -4.50
C ILE A 571 -5.31 10.43 -4.78
N ARG A 572 -4.23 9.96 -5.38
CA ARG A 572 -3.15 10.83 -5.84
C ARG A 572 -3.42 11.28 -7.27
N ILE A 573 -3.42 12.58 -7.49
CA ILE A 573 -3.48 13.18 -8.83
C ILE A 573 -2.05 13.25 -9.37
N THR A 574 -1.78 12.51 -10.43
CA THR A 574 -0.44 12.39 -11.03
C THR A 574 -0.23 13.40 -12.17
N GLY A 575 -1.30 13.90 -12.77
CA GLY A 575 -1.30 14.91 -13.81
C GLY A 575 -2.05 16.18 -13.39
N ALA A 576 -2.06 17.20 -14.23
CA ALA A 576 -3.02 18.30 -14.06
C ALA A 576 -4.41 17.79 -14.47
N LEU A 577 -5.42 18.04 -13.65
CA LEU A 577 -6.79 17.95 -14.13
C LEU A 577 -6.99 19.04 -15.20
N ASP A 578 -7.53 18.69 -16.36
CA ASP A 578 -7.72 19.65 -17.44
C ASP A 578 -8.69 20.76 -17.04
N ASN A 579 -9.62 20.44 -16.12
CA ASN A 579 -10.64 21.36 -15.64
C ASN A 579 -11.00 21.04 -14.18
N CYS A 580 -11.97 21.75 -13.61
CA CYS A 580 -12.61 21.44 -12.33
C CYS A 580 -13.99 20.80 -12.55
N ILE A 581 -14.49 20.12 -11.53
CA ILE A 581 -15.85 19.55 -11.54
C ILE A 581 -16.85 20.71 -11.47
N GLY A 582 -17.75 20.81 -12.45
CA GLY A 582 -18.69 21.93 -12.53
C GLY A 582 -18.01 23.24 -12.94
N ASN A 583 -17.40 23.26 -14.10
CA ASN A 583 -16.54 24.36 -14.57
C ASN A 583 -17.26 25.68 -14.93
N VAL A 584 -18.59 25.61 -15.10
CA VAL A 584 -19.45 26.79 -15.37
C VAL A 584 -20.68 26.76 -14.46
N SER A 585 -21.22 27.94 -14.19
CA SER A 585 -22.37 28.12 -13.27
C SER A 585 -23.65 27.38 -13.71
N GLU A 586 -23.80 27.16 -14.99
CA GLU A 586 -24.96 26.45 -15.60
C GLU A 586 -24.82 24.91 -15.45
N ARG A 587 -23.66 24.42 -15.07
CA ARG A 587 -23.37 22.99 -14.91
C ARG A 587 -22.68 22.70 -13.57
N PRO A 588 -23.33 23.04 -12.44
CA PRO A 588 -22.76 22.83 -11.12
C PRO A 588 -22.81 21.36 -10.72
N PHE A 589 -21.93 21.00 -9.79
CA PHE A 589 -22.10 19.75 -9.03
C PHE A 589 -23.10 19.95 -7.91
N LYS A 590 -24.19 19.17 -7.91
CA LYS A 590 -25.27 19.22 -6.91
C LYS A 590 -25.37 17.95 -6.05
N GLY A 591 -24.44 17.03 -6.19
CA GLY A 591 -24.39 15.79 -5.42
C GLY A 591 -23.84 15.97 -4.00
N HIS A 592 -23.78 14.87 -3.29
CA HIS A 592 -23.22 14.77 -1.94
C HIS A 592 -21.94 13.96 -1.98
N LEU A 593 -20.79 14.58 -1.68
CA LEU A 593 -19.48 13.91 -1.65
C LEU A 593 -19.02 13.75 -0.20
N ASP A 594 -18.87 12.51 0.25
CA ASP A 594 -18.24 12.16 1.52
C ASP A 594 -16.83 11.62 1.25
N GLY A 595 -15.82 12.32 1.75
CA GLY A 595 -14.43 11.86 1.67
C GLY A 595 -14.13 10.64 2.52
N CYS A 596 -15.03 10.27 3.45
CA CYS A 596 -14.85 9.14 4.37
C CYS A 596 -13.54 9.18 5.16
N GLY A 597 -12.95 10.37 5.35
CA GLY A 597 -11.63 10.55 5.95
C GLY A 597 -10.45 10.33 5.01
N HIS A 598 -10.71 10.06 3.73
CA HIS A 598 -9.67 9.92 2.71
C HIS A 598 -9.24 11.26 2.11
N ALA A 599 -8.09 11.23 1.42
CA ALA A 599 -7.46 12.39 0.82
C ALA A 599 -7.45 12.34 -0.71
N ILE A 600 -7.57 13.53 -1.32
CA ILE A 600 -7.13 13.78 -2.71
C ILE A 600 -5.80 14.53 -2.61
N ILE A 601 -4.75 13.97 -3.20
CA ILE A 601 -3.36 14.39 -2.99
C ILE A 601 -2.79 14.98 -4.28
N GLY A 602 -2.15 16.15 -4.18
CA GLY A 602 -1.40 16.73 -5.29
C GLY A 602 -2.25 17.48 -6.32
N LEU A 603 -3.40 18.04 -5.91
CA LEU A 603 -4.21 18.89 -6.79
C LEU A 603 -3.44 20.12 -7.26
N ARG A 604 -3.55 20.43 -8.56
CA ARG A 604 -2.97 21.62 -9.19
C ARG A 604 -4.01 22.64 -9.68
N LYS A 605 -5.29 22.30 -9.59
CA LYS A 605 -6.46 23.18 -9.83
C LYS A 605 -7.49 22.97 -8.75
N SER A 606 -8.44 23.89 -8.61
CA SER A 606 -9.61 23.71 -7.74
C SER A 606 -10.30 22.39 -8.06
N LEU A 607 -10.73 21.65 -7.04
CA LEU A 607 -11.51 20.43 -7.23
C LEU A 607 -12.85 20.73 -7.92
N PHE A 608 -13.55 21.76 -7.44
CA PHE A 608 -14.82 22.21 -8.00
C PHE A 608 -14.72 23.64 -8.55
N GLY A 609 -15.45 23.90 -9.62
CA GLY A 609 -15.80 25.25 -10.05
C GLY A 609 -17.02 25.76 -9.29
N TYR A 610 -18.16 25.17 -9.56
CA TYR A 610 -19.45 25.48 -8.94
C TYR A 610 -20.00 24.25 -8.22
N MET A 611 -20.07 24.31 -6.89
CA MET A 611 -20.48 23.24 -6.01
C MET A 611 -21.73 23.67 -5.24
N TYR A 612 -22.88 23.12 -5.59
CA TYR A 612 -24.19 23.44 -5.03
C TYR A 612 -24.80 22.27 -4.25
N GLY A 613 -23.99 21.28 -3.91
CA GLY A 613 -24.28 20.12 -3.10
C GLY A 613 -23.59 20.16 -1.75
N THR A 614 -23.17 19.01 -1.26
CA THR A 614 -22.42 18.87 0.00
C THR A 614 -21.08 18.19 -0.19
N VAL A 615 -20.06 18.63 0.57
CA VAL A 615 -18.75 17.98 0.65
C VAL A 615 -18.39 17.86 2.13
N LYS A 616 -18.14 16.62 2.59
CA LYS A 616 -17.78 16.36 3.98
C LYS A 616 -16.63 15.35 4.11
N ASN A 617 -15.94 15.40 5.25
CA ASN A 617 -14.91 14.42 5.66
C ASN A 617 -13.80 14.24 4.61
N LEU A 618 -13.43 15.27 3.88
CA LEU A 618 -12.48 15.24 2.76
C LEU A 618 -11.19 15.96 3.12
N ALA A 619 -10.04 15.33 2.86
CA ALA A 619 -8.75 16.01 2.90
C ALA A 619 -8.25 16.32 1.48
N LEU A 620 -7.79 17.54 1.22
CA LEU A 620 -7.02 17.94 0.05
C LEU A 620 -5.58 18.18 0.52
N VAL A 621 -4.67 17.30 0.13
CA VAL A 621 -3.31 17.23 0.72
C VAL A 621 -2.27 17.51 -0.35
N ASP A 622 -1.19 18.21 0.05
CA ASP A 622 -0.07 18.56 -0.83
C ASP A 622 -0.55 19.28 -2.11
N CYS A 623 -1.51 20.18 -1.94
CA CYS A 623 -2.01 20.97 -3.06
C CYS A 623 -0.93 21.93 -3.57
N ASP A 624 -0.81 22.05 -4.89
CA ASP A 624 0.00 23.05 -5.58
C ASP A 624 -0.89 23.77 -6.59
N ILE A 625 -1.91 24.46 -6.06
CA ILE A 625 -2.92 25.13 -6.88
C ILE A 625 -2.30 26.32 -7.58
N TRP A 626 -2.48 26.37 -8.87
CA TRP A 626 -2.20 27.56 -9.67
C TRP A 626 -3.42 27.89 -10.54
N ASP A 627 -3.95 29.09 -10.31
CA ASP A 627 -5.03 29.65 -11.13
C ASP A 627 -4.75 31.14 -11.35
N GLY A 628 -5.42 31.75 -12.34
CA GLY A 628 -5.26 33.17 -12.66
C GLY A 628 -5.75 34.05 -11.50
N ASN A 629 -6.85 34.75 -11.71
CA ASN A 629 -7.35 35.76 -10.76
C ASN A 629 -8.08 35.20 -9.54
N TYR A 630 -8.48 33.91 -9.57
CA TYR A 630 -9.36 33.29 -8.56
C TYR A 630 -8.86 31.90 -8.16
N ALA A 631 -7.84 31.85 -7.32
CA ALA A 631 -7.27 30.59 -6.89
C ALA A 631 -7.95 30.05 -5.63
N THR A 632 -8.51 28.85 -5.69
CA THR A 632 -9.08 28.13 -4.55
C THR A 632 -8.69 26.66 -4.60
N ALA A 633 -8.61 26.00 -3.45
CA ALA A 633 -8.34 24.56 -3.44
C ALA A 633 -9.63 23.74 -3.63
N LEU A 634 -10.71 24.07 -2.89
CA LEU A 634 -11.93 23.27 -2.94
C LEU A 634 -12.86 23.74 -4.05
N ALA A 635 -13.41 24.96 -3.97
CA ALA A 635 -14.43 25.40 -4.92
C ALA A 635 -14.34 26.90 -5.21
N ARG A 636 -14.68 27.28 -6.45
CA ARG A 636 -14.85 28.69 -6.80
C ARG A 636 -16.13 29.26 -6.18
N SER A 637 -17.24 28.54 -6.27
CA SER A 637 -18.51 28.91 -5.64
C SER A 637 -19.09 27.75 -4.84
N VAL A 638 -19.52 28.04 -3.62
CA VAL A 638 -20.25 27.13 -2.72
C VAL A 638 -21.68 27.65 -2.58
N GLY A 639 -22.61 27.01 -3.29
CA GLY A 639 -24.00 27.42 -3.41
C GLY A 639 -24.22 28.58 -4.39
N ASP A 640 -25.51 28.90 -4.60
CA ASP A 640 -25.99 30.07 -5.34
C ASP A 640 -27.27 30.65 -4.67
N GLU A 641 -27.92 31.60 -5.30
CA GLU A 641 -29.13 32.25 -4.76
C GLU A 641 -30.29 31.28 -4.53
N ASN A 642 -30.29 30.13 -5.25
CA ASN A 642 -31.38 29.14 -5.27
C ASN A 642 -30.97 27.82 -4.64
N SER A 643 -29.69 27.56 -4.44
CA SER A 643 -29.15 26.28 -4.00
C SER A 643 -28.24 26.46 -2.80
N LYS A 644 -28.65 25.91 -1.67
CA LYS A 644 -27.81 25.86 -0.46
C LYS A 644 -26.79 24.75 -0.59
N ALA A 645 -25.57 24.98 -0.12
CA ALA A 645 -24.46 24.06 -0.16
C ALA A 645 -23.74 23.99 1.20
N GLU A 646 -23.09 22.87 1.47
CA GLU A 646 -22.40 22.66 2.75
C GLU A 646 -21.02 22.06 2.52
N VAL A 647 -20.03 22.61 3.24
CA VAL A 647 -18.68 22.04 3.34
C VAL A 647 -18.40 21.82 4.83
N SER A 648 -18.17 20.57 5.23
CA SER A 648 -17.97 20.25 6.65
C SER A 648 -16.86 19.23 6.88
N ASN A 649 -16.16 19.38 8.00
CA ASN A 649 -15.10 18.48 8.45
C ASN A 649 -14.05 18.20 7.35
N CYS A 650 -13.59 19.28 6.67
CA CYS A 650 -12.63 19.18 5.57
C CYS A 650 -11.27 19.78 5.95
N TYR A 651 -10.22 19.17 5.41
CA TYR A 651 -8.84 19.61 5.61
C TYR A 651 -8.18 19.95 4.27
N VAL A 652 -7.41 21.03 4.25
CA VAL A 652 -6.59 21.41 3.10
C VAL A 652 -5.17 21.72 3.53
N SER A 653 -4.18 21.22 2.78
CA SER A 653 -2.77 21.58 2.95
C SER A 653 -2.07 21.82 1.62
N GLY A 654 -1.02 22.66 1.64
CA GLY A 654 -0.16 22.90 0.48
C GLY A 654 -0.06 24.39 0.11
N ALA A 655 0.22 24.65 -1.18
CA ALA A 655 0.38 25.99 -1.73
C ALA A 655 -0.78 26.37 -2.64
N ILE A 656 -1.23 27.61 -2.53
CA ILE A 656 -2.22 28.21 -3.43
C ILE A 656 -1.58 29.46 -4.07
N SER A 657 -1.27 29.34 -5.35
CA SER A 657 -0.57 30.34 -6.14
C SER A 657 -1.53 31.06 -7.08
N PHE A 658 -1.41 32.36 -7.18
CA PHE A 658 -2.20 33.14 -8.13
C PHE A 658 -1.42 34.31 -8.71
N SER A 659 -1.82 34.77 -9.89
CA SER A 659 -1.26 35.96 -10.53
C SER A 659 -2.39 36.77 -11.14
N THR A 660 -2.28 38.08 -11.11
CA THR A 660 -3.26 38.97 -11.73
C THR A 660 -2.65 39.63 -12.96
N PRO A 661 -3.37 39.73 -14.10
CA PRO A 661 -3.03 40.65 -15.14
C PRO A 661 -3.12 42.10 -14.63
N TRP A 662 -2.47 43.03 -15.36
CA TRP A 662 -2.51 44.45 -15.07
C TRP A 662 -3.95 44.94 -14.87
N ASP A 663 -4.18 45.78 -13.86
CA ASP A 663 -5.45 46.43 -13.50
C ASP A 663 -6.57 45.50 -12.97
N GLN A 664 -6.30 44.27 -12.57
CA GLN A 664 -7.31 43.40 -12.00
C GLN A 664 -7.05 43.08 -10.54
N LEU A 665 -8.13 42.75 -9.81
CA LEU A 665 -8.05 42.25 -8.43
C LEU A 665 -7.73 40.76 -8.44
N GLY A 666 -6.76 40.35 -7.62
CA GLY A 666 -6.42 38.95 -7.36
C GLY A 666 -7.07 38.43 -6.10
N TYR A 667 -7.56 37.21 -6.15
CA TYR A 667 -8.24 36.56 -5.04
C TYR A 667 -7.70 35.17 -4.82
N ALA A 668 -7.38 34.82 -3.57
CA ALA A 668 -7.05 33.46 -3.20
C ALA A 668 -7.70 33.06 -1.88
N SER A 669 -8.28 31.88 -1.84
CA SER A 669 -8.86 31.28 -0.64
C SER A 669 -8.69 29.78 -0.64
N THR A 670 -9.06 29.13 0.44
CA THR A 670 -8.90 27.70 0.54
C THR A 670 -10.14 26.93 0.15
N PHE A 671 -11.28 27.24 0.75
CA PHE A 671 -12.51 26.45 0.58
C PHE A 671 -13.47 27.10 -0.41
N ALA A 672 -13.60 28.41 -0.42
CA ALA A 672 -14.47 29.09 -1.40
C ALA A 672 -13.96 30.48 -1.75
N PHE A 673 -14.06 30.86 -3.04
CA PHE A 673 -14.00 32.26 -3.42
C PHE A 673 -15.33 32.96 -3.10
N GLN A 674 -16.46 32.29 -3.38
CA GLN A 674 -17.79 32.80 -3.08
C GLN A 674 -18.58 31.77 -2.27
N LEU A 675 -19.13 32.22 -1.11
CA LEU A 675 -20.08 31.47 -0.32
C LEU A 675 -21.45 32.14 -0.45
N ALA A 676 -22.44 31.41 -0.95
CA ALA A 676 -23.77 31.94 -1.15
C ALA A 676 -24.59 31.96 0.14
N LYS A 677 -25.58 32.85 0.19
CA LYS A 677 -26.51 32.94 1.32
C LYS A 677 -27.21 31.61 1.60
N GLY A 678 -27.25 31.20 2.86
CA GLY A 678 -27.84 29.96 3.29
C GLY A 678 -26.92 28.73 3.13
N SER A 679 -25.71 28.94 2.62
CA SER A 679 -24.67 27.93 2.57
C SER A 679 -23.72 28.01 3.76
N SER A 680 -23.01 26.93 4.07
CA SER A 680 -22.12 26.88 5.22
C SER A 680 -20.76 26.21 4.91
N ILE A 681 -19.72 26.68 5.60
CA ILE A 681 -18.40 26.04 5.69
C ILE A 681 -18.07 25.92 7.18
N HIS A 682 -17.95 24.72 7.71
CA HIS A 682 -17.73 24.55 9.14
C HIS A 682 -16.85 23.34 9.48
N ASP A 683 -16.25 23.38 10.65
CA ASP A 683 -15.34 22.34 11.15
C ASP A 683 -14.18 22.06 10.17
N CYS A 684 -13.73 23.10 9.46
CA CYS A 684 -12.73 22.99 8.40
C CYS A 684 -11.40 23.60 8.82
N TYR A 685 -10.31 22.99 8.34
CA TYR A 685 -8.96 23.40 8.68
C TYR A 685 -8.07 23.55 7.45
N PHE A 686 -7.32 24.67 7.41
CA PHE A 686 -6.27 24.91 6.41
C PHE A 686 -4.89 25.06 7.06
N LYS A 687 -3.88 24.40 6.49
CA LYS A 687 -2.48 24.60 6.82
C LYS A 687 -1.63 24.70 5.55
N GLY A 688 -1.07 25.87 5.27
CA GLY A 688 -0.30 26.02 4.03
C GLY A 688 0.21 27.43 3.78
N ARG A 689 0.34 27.78 2.52
CA ARG A 689 0.82 29.10 2.12
C ARG A 689 0.09 29.60 0.87
N PHE A 690 -0.04 30.91 0.79
CA PHE A 690 -0.45 31.62 -0.42
C PHE A 690 0.78 32.20 -1.10
N ILE A 691 0.88 32.05 -2.43
CA ILE A 691 1.98 32.59 -3.23
C ILE A 691 1.39 33.58 -4.25
N VAL A 692 1.72 34.85 -4.04
CA VAL A 692 1.35 35.92 -4.97
C VAL A 692 2.47 36.08 -5.98
N LYS A 693 2.20 35.82 -7.25
CA LYS A 693 3.14 36.08 -8.34
C LYS A 693 2.88 37.51 -8.86
N GLU A 694 3.72 38.43 -8.40
CA GLU A 694 3.52 39.85 -8.60
C GLU A 694 3.66 40.30 -10.06
N GLN A 695 2.62 40.96 -10.56
CA GLN A 695 2.76 41.92 -11.67
C GLN A 695 2.40 43.31 -11.09
N THR A 696 3.27 44.29 -11.33
CA THR A 696 3.23 45.66 -10.76
C THR A 696 1.82 46.28 -10.78
N PHE A 697 1.36 46.79 -9.61
CA PHE A 697 0.11 47.54 -9.38
C PHE A 697 -1.21 46.73 -9.22
N SER A 698 -1.17 45.52 -8.71
CA SER A 698 -2.40 44.76 -8.42
C SER A 698 -2.76 44.78 -6.95
N THR A 699 -4.05 44.76 -6.62
CA THR A 699 -4.57 44.56 -5.27
C THR A 699 -4.90 43.11 -5.05
N TYR A 700 -4.48 42.52 -3.93
CA TYR A 700 -4.68 41.12 -3.61
C TYR A 700 -5.58 40.95 -2.40
N ASN A 701 -6.51 40.02 -2.47
CA ASN A 701 -7.34 39.55 -1.38
C ASN A 701 -7.05 38.09 -1.09
N VAL A 702 -6.58 37.81 0.10
CA VAL A 702 -6.25 36.46 0.57
C VAL A 702 -7.07 36.13 1.80
N ALA A 703 -7.74 34.99 1.78
CA ALA A 703 -8.52 34.53 2.92
C ALA A 703 -8.24 33.04 3.22
N GLY A 704 -8.00 32.74 4.49
CA GLY A 704 -7.73 31.38 4.94
C GLY A 704 -8.87 30.39 4.73
N ILE A 705 -10.12 30.85 4.65
CA ILE A 705 -11.30 30.00 4.45
C ILE A 705 -12.07 30.41 3.20
N ALA A 706 -12.72 31.57 3.17
CA ALA A 706 -13.47 32.07 2.02
C ALA A 706 -13.35 33.60 1.91
N ILE A 707 -13.47 34.16 0.68
CA ILE A 707 -13.27 35.60 0.44
C ILE A 707 -14.57 36.39 0.47
N TYR A 708 -15.60 35.86 -0.17
CA TYR A 708 -16.84 36.59 -0.37
C TYR A 708 -18.01 35.82 0.20
N ASP A 709 -18.71 36.47 1.12
CA ASP A 709 -20.02 36.07 1.59
C ASP A 709 -21.07 36.90 0.83
N GLY A 710 -21.98 36.26 0.16
CA GLY A 710 -23.04 36.91 -0.65
C GLY A 710 -24.02 37.77 0.14
N ASN A 711 -23.86 37.84 1.49
CA ASN A 711 -24.60 38.74 2.39
C ASN A 711 -23.74 39.19 3.57
N ARG A 712 -23.63 40.49 3.73
CA ARG A 712 -22.89 41.14 4.80
C ARG A 712 -23.50 40.97 6.21
N THR A 713 -24.50 40.12 6.41
CA THR A 713 -25.09 39.86 7.73
C THR A 713 -24.93 38.41 8.10
N VAL A 714 -23.90 38.10 8.85
CA VAL A 714 -23.72 36.82 9.54
C VAL A 714 -24.82 36.67 10.58
N ASN A 715 -25.76 35.80 10.36
CA ASN A 715 -26.78 35.47 11.34
C ASN A 715 -26.34 34.21 12.12
N THR A 716 -25.87 34.41 13.33
CA THR A 716 -25.38 33.37 14.24
C THR A 716 -26.48 32.80 15.13
N SER A 717 -27.65 32.49 14.61
CA SER A 717 -28.66 31.81 15.41
C SER A 717 -28.37 30.30 15.51
N ALA A 718 -28.43 29.75 16.72
CA ALA A 718 -28.09 28.36 17.05
C ALA A 718 -28.96 27.26 16.35
N GLU A 719 -30.03 27.64 15.66
CA GLU A 719 -30.98 26.69 15.07
C GLU A 719 -30.70 26.33 13.59
N SER A 720 -29.90 27.10 12.89
CA SER A 720 -29.38 26.79 11.54
C SER A 720 -28.19 27.69 11.25
N PRO A 721 -26.98 27.32 11.64
CA PRO A 721 -25.80 28.14 11.42
C PRO A 721 -25.53 28.24 9.92
N GLU A 722 -25.74 29.44 9.36
CA GLU A 722 -25.31 29.80 8.01
C GLU A 722 -23.96 30.49 8.08
N GLY A 723 -23.12 30.31 7.07
CA GLY A 723 -21.82 31.00 6.96
C GLY A 723 -20.64 30.16 7.42
N ILE A 724 -19.62 30.80 7.98
CA ILE A 724 -18.36 30.16 8.36
C ILE A 724 -18.28 30.07 9.89
N PHE A 725 -18.13 28.85 10.43
CA PHE A 725 -18.00 28.62 11.86
C PHE A 725 -17.11 27.42 12.18
N ASN A 726 -16.50 27.39 13.36
CA ASN A 726 -15.56 26.36 13.81
C ASN A 726 -14.41 26.09 12.81
N CYS A 727 -14.00 27.10 12.02
CA CYS A 727 -12.95 26.94 11.04
C CYS A 727 -11.66 27.56 11.53
N TYR A 728 -10.54 26.94 11.16
CA TYR A 728 -9.22 27.43 11.51
C TYR A 728 -8.30 27.44 10.29
N ALA A 729 -7.50 28.50 10.14
CA ALA A 729 -6.49 28.58 9.09
C ALA A 729 -5.14 29.05 9.67
N SER A 730 -4.09 28.33 9.33
CA SER A 730 -2.69 28.69 9.64
C SER A 730 -1.91 28.75 8.34
N PHE A 731 -1.47 29.94 7.92
CA PHE A 731 -0.80 30.10 6.64
C PHE A 731 0.17 31.26 6.62
N ASP A 732 1.13 31.19 5.70
CA ASP A 732 2.03 32.28 5.31
C ASP A 732 1.61 32.85 3.96
N VAL A 733 1.93 34.12 3.74
CA VAL A 733 1.77 34.78 2.42
C VAL A 733 3.15 35.14 1.89
N LYS A 734 3.53 34.53 0.77
CA LYS A 734 4.77 34.83 0.06
C LYS A 734 4.46 35.66 -1.19
N VAL A 735 5.10 36.80 -1.32
CA VAL A 735 5.07 37.60 -2.55
C VAL A 735 6.35 37.34 -3.33
N GLU A 736 6.22 36.79 -4.54
CA GLU A 736 7.33 36.57 -5.45
C GLU A 736 7.40 37.74 -6.44
N ALA A 737 8.35 38.65 -6.22
CA ALA A 737 8.60 39.73 -7.14
C ALA A 737 9.11 39.21 -8.48
N SER A 738 8.53 39.67 -9.60
CA SER A 738 9.09 39.41 -10.93
C SER A 738 10.47 40.06 -11.01
N VAL A 739 11.52 39.25 -11.08
CA VAL A 739 12.85 39.75 -11.45
C VAL A 739 12.75 40.26 -12.89
N LYS A 740 12.91 41.59 -13.09
CA LYS A 740 13.05 42.20 -14.40
C LYS A 740 14.39 41.84 -15.01
#